data_56a3741f1efeb3aae6da0ea24331af83
#
_entry.id   56a3741f1efeb3aae6da0ea24331af83
#
_cell.length_a   1.000
_cell.length_b   1.000
_cell.length_c   1.000
_cell.angle_alpha   90.00
_cell.angle_beta   90.00
_cell.angle_gamma   90.00
#
_symmetry.space_group_name_H-M   'P 1'
#
loop_
_entity.id
_entity.type
_entity.pdbx_description
1 polymer ?
#
loop_
_entity_poly.entity_id
_entity_poly.type
_entity_poly.pdbx_seq_one_letter_code
_entity_poly.pdbx_strand_id
1 'polypeptide(L)'
;MRSWHEALPTHPVLERRGAPVPEADTARRTALLATRGTDMIVVVQNELRITPLAQTKRAMDQGVEAPGYKVLHSDVLDFVVQSVHVNPTGKLLVVVGTHTLALVILPRRGYMKQVGARVPVKAVRIGAFYHAPHGTSAIAQCRWHPLGAEGASLVVLTEDAIVREYDVAHDVEEPKQTIAVLPPTRSAPSKWSADDDDEHCAVSCAFGRDIGEGRALASAALSESLDTGAQGAPSWLPYALFVLMRSGDVYVVCPFLPHHATLTRAAIQALATHEAQHTRKYLAEILRQMPAHGVRASPAPDLTLDDDDAPPPEAVAITAPSSVAHRVAVQGPCLLRPSPRELDDEYTSQACDLWVGQIRADDAAARLDVLAIAARDGSLHLGLLAAPIAPAWARATAAPTIAVYECVDFALPAARASLLAANHVSLMEDPLYPDTIYATHRYGMHALSLRSWTAPLLEAMAHNDTQALQQTAQDGIPTDVTCIVRMPADQAASIAGALVLNDVYLSYTLVVLTADGQLAARELTLQASAGASGPVPAAEAERTYRPVLSHPFTAPSALAPAPLALPRSWAPRTAVLPVTPDALRALGQLAEAVRARLQEVAAAGNAVQARVSEQMAEMQRQLRELQVAQERATSLEARKVLERVRRLEETQAETMQRFDTLLQQLMDEHTPQLSMYERRWFDELERMAREFGAPESRAEAQRQKLAHQLEVLRPQLQARAAQRASEPGASALGTRQLARVESVLAEEAQLLAQARAKVQRLQQAMYARS
;
A
#
# COMPACT_ATOMS: atom_id res chain seq x y z
N MET A 1 -17.14 -20.88 -23.69
CA MET A 1 -15.88 -20.34 -24.24
C MET A 1 -14.99 -20.05 -23.06
N ARG A 2 -13.72 -20.44 -23.08
CA ARG A 2 -12.78 -20.04 -22.01
C ARG A 2 -12.55 -18.55 -22.11
N SER A 3 -12.61 -17.84 -20.99
CA SER A 3 -12.31 -16.41 -20.98
C SER A 3 -10.83 -16.18 -21.32
N TRP A 4 -10.48 -15.04 -21.91
CA TRP A 4 -9.10 -14.77 -22.35
C TRP A 4 -8.11 -14.80 -21.17
N HIS A 5 -8.55 -14.42 -19.98
CA HIS A 5 -7.74 -14.45 -18.77
C HIS A 5 -7.48 -15.88 -18.27
N GLU A 6 -8.35 -16.86 -18.55
CA GLU A 6 -8.07 -18.28 -18.26
C GLU A 6 -7.04 -18.89 -19.20
N ALA A 7 -6.87 -18.31 -20.37
CA ALA A 7 -5.92 -18.80 -21.38
C ALA A 7 -4.56 -18.09 -21.30
N LEU A 8 -4.47 -16.94 -20.62
CA LEU A 8 -3.22 -16.20 -20.47
C LEU A 8 -2.10 -17.00 -19.78
N PRO A 9 -2.34 -17.88 -18.79
CA PRO A 9 -1.31 -18.74 -18.21
C PRO A 9 -0.60 -19.66 -19.18
N THR A 10 -1.24 -20.00 -20.29
CA THR A 10 -0.67 -20.88 -21.33
C THR A 10 -0.04 -20.11 -22.50
N HIS A 11 0.08 -18.79 -22.39
CA HIS A 11 0.62 -17.97 -23.48
C HIS A 11 2.11 -18.24 -23.72
N PRO A 12 2.57 -18.35 -24.97
CA PRO A 12 3.97 -18.65 -25.32
C PRO A 12 4.99 -17.66 -24.74
N VAL A 13 4.58 -16.43 -24.38
CA VAL A 13 5.45 -15.42 -23.76
C VAL A 13 6.07 -15.89 -22.44
N LEU A 14 5.41 -16.82 -21.74
CA LEU A 14 5.84 -17.36 -20.45
C LEU A 14 6.73 -18.60 -20.61
N GLU A 15 6.89 -19.13 -21.82
CA GLU A 15 7.66 -20.35 -22.06
C GLU A 15 9.11 -20.17 -21.64
N ARG A 16 9.58 -21.04 -20.73
CA ARG A 16 10.97 -21.08 -20.29
C ARG A 16 11.77 -21.93 -21.24
N ARG A 17 12.87 -21.41 -21.75
CA ARG A 17 13.73 -22.09 -22.74
C ARG A 17 15.17 -22.12 -22.25
N GLY A 18 15.82 -23.28 -22.35
CA GLY A 18 17.25 -23.43 -22.06
C GLY A 18 17.59 -23.69 -20.59
N ALA A 19 18.84 -23.42 -20.22
CA ALA A 19 19.36 -23.62 -18.87
C ALA A 19 18.80 -22.57 -17.88
N PRO A 20 18.73 -22.87 -16.57
CA PRO A 20 18.34 -21.91 -15.57
C PRO A 20 19.30 -20.70 -15.56
N VAL A 21 18.73 -19.51 -15.60
CA VAL A 21 19.44 -18.22 -15.57
C VAL A 21 19.27 -17.62 -14.17
N PRO A 22 20.20 -16.79 -13.68
CA PRO A 22 20.02 -16.06 -12.41
C PRO A 22 18.69 -15.30 -12.41
N GLU A 23 17.90 -15.53 -11.37
CA GLU A 23 16.58 -14.90 -11.20
C GLU A 23 16.67 -13.68 -10.27
N ALA A 24 15.64 -12.84 -10.31
CA ALA A 24 15.52 -11.69 -9.44
C ALA A 24 15.52 -12.09 -7.96
N ASP A 25 16.11 -11.26 -7.11
CA ASP A 25 16.10 -11.46 -5.66
C ASP A 25 14.73 -11.05 -5.09
N THR A 26 13.95 -12.02 -4.68
CA THR A 26 12.61 -11.80 -4.12
C THR A 26 12.59 -11.27 -2.69
N ALA A 27 13.73 -11.24 -2.00
CA ALA A 27 13.89 -10.54 -0.73
C ALA A 27 13.92 -9.02 -0.89
N ARG A 28 14.12 -8.56 -2.13
CA ARG A 28 14.05 -7.17 -2.55
C ARG A 28 12.78 -6.89 -3.32
N ARG A 29 12.50 -5.62 -3.58
CA ARG A 29 11.40 -5.22 -4.45
C ARG A 29 11.59 -5.81 -5.85
N THR A 30 10.60 -6.58 -6.29
CA THR A 30 10.55 -7.15 -7.64
C THR A 30 9.31 -6.69 -8.38
N ALA A 31 9.48 -6.26 -9.64
CA ALA A 31 8.38 -5.88 -10.52
C ALA A 31 8.74 -6.26 -11.96
N LEU A 32 8.58 -7.54 -12.30
CA LEU A 32 8.98 -8.09 -13.60
C LEU A 32 7.87 -7.99 -14.66
N LEU A 33 6.82 -7.26 -14.38
CA LEU A 33 5.65 -7.11 -15.24
C LEU A 33 5.30 -5.62 -15.36
N ALA A 34 5.11 -5.14 -16.59
CA ALA A 34 4.69 -3.77 -16.88
C ALA A 34 3.78 -3.74 -18.11
N THR A 35 3.07 -2.63 -18.31
CA THR A 35 2.19 -2.45 -19.47
C THR A 35 2.49 -1.16 -20.22
N ARG A 36 2.26 -1.20 -21.51
CA ARG A 36 2.22 -0.05 -22.40
C ARG A 36 0.88 -0.03 -23.14
N GLY A 37 -0.12 0.61 -22.57
CA GLY A 37 -1.49 0.50 -23.07
C GLY A 37 -1.95 -0.96 -23.06
N THR A 38 -2.20 -1.55 -24.23
CA THR A 38 -2.60 -2.97 -24.37
C THR A 38 -1.42 -3.94 -24.58
N ASP A 39 -0.19 -3.46 -24.62
CA ASP A 39 0.98 -4.32 -24.72
C ASP A 39 1.48 -4.70 -23.31
N MET A 40 1.67 -5.98 -23.07
CA MET A 40 2.28 -6.49 -21.85
C MET A 40 3.78 -6.69 -22.07
N ILE A 41 4.58 -6.17 -21.15
CA ILE A 41 6.02 -6.36 -21.07
C ILE A 41 6.31 -7.24 -19.86
N VAL A 42 7.01 -8.33 -20.06
CA VAL A 42 7.33 -9.29 -19.01
C VAL A 42 8.78 -9.73 -19.10
N VAL A 43 9.41 -9.90 -17.93
CA VAL A 43 10.76 -10.46 -17.84
C VAL A 43 10.64 -11.94 -17.47
N VAL A 44 11.10 -12.82 -18.36
CA VAL A 44 11.15 -14.26 -18.15
C VAL A 44 12.56 -14.75 -18.43
N GLN A 45 13.19 -15.44 -17.49
CA GLN A 45 14.58 -15.90 -17.59
C GLN A 45 15.55 -14.76 -17.99
N ASN A 46 15.39 -13.60 -17.39
CA ASN A 46 16.16 -12.39 -17.69
C ASN A 46 16.04 -11.88 -19.13
N GLU A 47 15.07 -12.38 -19.91
CA GLU A 47 14.72 -11.86 -21.24
C GLU A 47 13.53 -10.91 -21.12
N LEU A 48 13.68 -9.74 -21.73
CA LEU A 48 12.61 -8.74 -21.82
C LEU A 48 11.71 -9.09 -23.00
N ARG A 49 10.48 -9.50 -22.74
CA ARG A 49 9.52 -9.96 -23.74
C ARG A 49 8.32 -9.01 -23.81
N ILE A 50 7.80 -8.79 -25.01
CA ILE A 50 6.63 -7.94 -25.26
C ILE A 50 5.60 -8.68 -26.10
N THR A 51 4.31 -8.57 -25.70
CA THR A 51 3.19 -9.19 -26.41
C THR A 51 1.95 -8.28 -26.38
N PRO A 52 1.17 -8.18 -27.49
CA PRO A 52 -0.03 -7.36 -27.55
C PRO A 52 -1.26 -8.12 -27.02
N LEU A 53 -1.71 -7.84 -25.79
CA LEU A 53 -2.85 -8.52 -25.16
C LEU A 53 -4.16 -8.37 -25.94
N ALA A 54 -4.41 -7.20 -26.54
CA ALA A 54 -5.62 -6.98 -27.34
C ALA A 54 -5.68 -7.91 -28.57
N GLN A 55 -4.53 -8.18 -29.21
CA GLN A 55 -4.49 -9.13 -30.32
C GLN A 55 -4.62 -10.57 -29.84
N THR A 56 -4.05 -10.89 -28.70
CA THR A 56 -4.19 -12.20 -28.04
C THR A 56 -5.66 -12.48 -27.74
N LYS A 57 -6.38 -11.54 -27.11
CA LYS A 57 -7.82 -11.68 -26.85
C LYS A 57 -8.62 -11.87 -28.14
N ARG A 58 -8.36 -11.05 -29.18
CA ARG A 58 -9.04 -11.16 -30.48
C ARG A 58 -8.81 -12.51 -31.15
N ALA A 59 -7.59 -13.04 -31.12
CA ALA A 59 -7.27 -14.35 -31.69
C ALA A 59 -8.04 -15.46 -30.95
N MET A 60 -8.12 -15.38 -29.62
CA MET A 60 -8.90 -16.34 -28.82
C MET A 60 -10.39 -16.27 -29.11
N ASP A 61 -10.97 -15.08 -29.22
CA ASP A 61 -12.38 -14.87 -29.55
C ASP A 61 -12.71 -15.46 -30.93
N GLN A 62 -11.74 -15.45 -31.84
CA GLN A 62 -11.86 -16.03 -33.20
C GLN A 62 -11.49 -17.52 -33.28
N GLY A 63 -11.03 -18.13 -32.19
CA GLY A 63 -10.53 -19.51 -32.16
C GLY A 63 -9.24 -19.74 -32.95
N VAL A 64 -8.46 -18.65 -33.15
CA VAL A 64 -7.17 -18.69 -33.86
C VAL A 64 -6.05 -18.74 -32.82
N GLU A 65 -4.90 -19.27 -33.17
CA GLU A 65 -3.73 -19.30 -32.31
C GLU A 65 -3.32 -17.89 -31.90
N ALA A 66 -3.01 -17.70 -30.59
CA ALA A 66 -2.61 -16.41 -30.05
C ALA A 66 -1.34 -15.88 -30.73
N PRO A 67 -1.24 -14.58 -31.01
CA PRO A 67 -0.03 -14.00 -31.59
C PRO A 67 1.14 -14.31 -30.65
N GLY A 68 2.31 -14.61 -31.23
CA GLY A 68 3.52 -14.84 -30.47
C GLY A 68 3.98 -13.59 -29.72
N TYR A 69 5.19 -13.61 -29.23
CA TYR A 69 5.83 -12.48 -28.56
C TYR A 69 7.11 -12.08 -29.26
N LYS A 70 7.65 -10.92 -28.91
CA LYS A 70 8.98 -10.46 -29.34
C LYS A 70 9.89 -10.31 -28.12
N VAL A 71 11.17 -10.66 -28.32
CA VAL A 71 12.22 -10.42 -27.31
C VAL A 71 12.90 -9.10 -27.65
N LEU A 72 12.86 -8.16 -26.71
CA LEU A 72 13.58 -6.89 -26.82
C LEU A 72 15.04 -7.13 -26.40
N HIS A 73 15.97 -6.98 -27.33
CA HIS A 73 17.37 -7.34 -27.13
C HIS A 73 18.29 -6.12 -27.25
N SER A 74 19.20 -5.99 -26.28
CA SER A 74 20.31 -5.04 -26.32
C SER A 74 21.49 -5.57 -25.49
N ASP A 75 22.70 -5.37 -25.96
CA ASP A 75 23.94 -5.78 -25.27
C ASP A 75 24.16 -5.02 -23.94
N VAL A 76 23.45 -3.91 -23.74
CA VAL A 76 23.51 -3.10 -22.50
C VAL A 76 22.78 -3.82 -21.33
N LEU A 77 21.85 -4.73 -21.62
CA LEU A 77 21.07 -5.49 -20.65
C LEU A 77 21.81 -6.78 -20.22
N ASP A 78 22.97 -6.63 -19.64
CA ASP A 78 23.89 -7.71 -19.22
C ASP A 78 23.82 -8.04 -17.72
N PHE A 79 22.82 -7.51 -17.02
CA PHE A 79 22.62 -7.66 -15.57
C PHE A 79 21.28 -8.38 -15.27
N VAL A 80 21.14 -8.87 -14.02
CA VAL A 80 19.90 -9.48 -13.55
C VAL A 80 18.86 -8.41 -13.32
N VAL A 81 17.70 -8.55 -13.96
CA VAL A 81 16.59 -7.59 -13.89
C VAL A 81 15.80 -7.83 -12.60
N GLN A 82 15.65 -6.79 -11.78
CA GLN A 82 14.80 -6.75 -10.57
C GLN A 82 13.44 -6.12 -10.83
N SER A 83 13.42 -5.03 -11.59
CA SER A 83 12.16 -4.36 -11.91
C SER A 83 12.19 -3.68 -13.27
N VAL A 84 11.00 -3.48 -13.83
CA VAL A 84 10.78 -2.77 -15.10
C VAL A 84 9.67 -1.74 -14.92
N HIS A 85 9.92 -0.51 -15.41
CA HIS A 85 8.97 0.60 -15.27
C HIS A 85 8.84 1.35 -16.60
N VAL A 86 7.63 1.32 -17.16
CA VAL A 86 7.29 2.10 -18.36
C VAL A 86 7.04 3.55 -17.96
N ASN A 87 7.54 4.51 -18.74
CA ASN A 87 7.26 5.90 -18.48
C ASN A 87 5.80 6.27 -18.82
N PRO A 88 5.25 7.38 -18.29
CA PRO A 88 3.87 7.79 -18.53
C PRO A 88 3.47 7.90 -20.01
N THR A 89 4.41 8.24 -20.91
CA THR A 89 4.13 8.34 -22.36
C THR A 89 4.22 7.01 -23.10
N GLY A 90 4.61 5.93 -22.45
CA GLY A 90 4.75 4.60 -23.07
C GLY A 90 5.88 4.48 -24.10
N LYS A 91 6.79 5.45 -24.18
CA LYS A 91 7.91 5.49 -25.13
C LYS A 91 9.19 4.91 -24.58
N LEU A 92 9.38 5.01 -23.26
CA LEU A 92 10.60 4.64 -22.54
C LEU A 92 10.31 3.55 -21.51
N LEU A 93 11.26 2.68 -21.32
CA LEU A 93 11.24 1.66 -20.28
C LEU A 93 12.55 1.74 -19.50
N VAL A 94 12.46 1.84 -18.19
CA VAL A 94 13.62 1.63 -17.32
C VAL A 94 13.67 0.18 -16.89
N VAL A 95 14.82 -0.43 -17.05
CA VAL A 95 15.15 -1.78 -16.58
C VAL A 95 16.13 -1.63 -15.44
N VAL A 96 15.77 -2.10 -14.27
CA VAL A 96 16.53 -1.92 -13.01
C VAL A 96 17.08 -3.26 -12.55
N GLY A 97 18.37 -3.29 -12.30
CA GLY A 97 19.06 -4.36 -11.57
C GLY A 97 19.35 -3.97 -10.13
N THR A 98 20.20 -4.71 -9.44
CA THR A 98 20.54 -4.43 -8.03
C THR A 98 21.33 -3.13 -7.88
N HIS A 99 22.33 -2.89 -8.72
CA HIS A 99 23.18 -1.68 -8.67
C HIS A 99 23.14 -0.87 -9.95
N THR A 100 22.65 -1.43 -11.04
CA THR A 100 22.69 -0.84 -12.37
C THR A 100 21.28 -0.66 -12.92
N LEU A 101 21.11 0.35 -13.75
CA LEU A 101 19.86 0.58 -14.47
C LEU A 101 20.14 1.00 -15.91
N ALA A 102 19.22 0.64 -16.79
CA ALA A 102 19.30 0.97 -18.20
C ALA A 102 17.97 1.52 -18.72
N LEU A 103 18.07 2.53 -19.56
CA LEU A 103 16.94 3.10 -20.30
C LEU A 103 16.82 2.38 -21.64
N VAL A 104 15.64 1.85 -21.93
CA VAL A 104 15.30 1.17 -23.19
C VAL A 104 14.26 2.02 -23.92
N ILE A 105 14.52 2.32 -25.20
CA ILE A 105 13.54 2.96 -26.06
C ILE A 105 12.63 1.86 -26.63
N LEU A 106 11.36 1.90 -26.26
CA LEU A 106 10.38 0.92 -26.69
C LEU A 106 10.10 1.03 -28.21
N PRO A 107 9.94 -0.11 -28.91
CA PRO A 107 9.66 -0.09 -30.33
C PRO A 107 8.29 0.53 -30.61
N ARG A 108 8.12 1.18 -31.78
CA ARG A 108 6.84 1.75 -32.19
C ARG A 108 5.76 0.66 -32.32
N ARG A 109 4.50 1.07 -32.25
CA ARG A 109 3.36 0.19 -32.50
C ARG A 109 3.54 -0.52 -33.86
N GLY A 110 3.16 -1.81 -33.95
CA GLY A 110 3.40 -2.62 -35.15
C GLY A 110 4.69 -3.44 -35.14
N TYR A 111 5.43 -3.46 -34.04
CA TYR A 111 6.65 -4.26 -33.86
C TYR A 111 6.44 -5.76 -34.13
N MET A 112 5.21 -6.27 -33.94
CA MET A 112 4.88 -7.68 -34.28
C MET A 112 5.07 -8.02 -35.76
N LYS A 113 4.99 -7.05 -36.67
CA LYS A 113 5.20 -7.23 -38.12
C LYS A 113 6.69 -7.38 -38.50
N GLN A 114 7.61 -7.07 -37.60
CA GLN A 114 9.03 -7.23 -37.83
C GLN A 114 9.40 -8.71 -37.94
N VAL A 115 10.29 -9.01 -38.91
CA VAL A 115 10.76 -10.38 -39.15
C VAL A 115 11.70 -10.81 -38.02
N GLY A 116 11.53 -12.04 -37.50
CA GLY A 116 12.33 -12.60 -36.41
C GLY A 116 11.69 -12.50 -35.06
N ALA A 117 12.12 -13.34 -34.14
CA ALA A 117 11.63 -13.38 -32.76
C ALA A 117 12.26 -12.28 -31.87
N ARG A 118 13.46 -11.79 -32.22
CA ARG A 118 14.20 -10.77 -31.51
C ARG A 118 14.11 -9.41 -32.20
N VAL A 119 13.81 -8.38 -31.45
CA VAL A 119 13.76 -6.99 -31.89
C VAL A 119 14.92 -6.24 -31.23
N PRO A 120 15.90 -5.76 -31.99
CA PRO A 120 16.97 -4.96 -31.44
C PRO A 120 16.39 -3.62 -30.96
N VAL A 121 16.69 -3.25 -29.72
CA VAL A 121 16.25 -1.99 -29.12
C VAL A 121 17.46 -1.15 -28.73
N LYS A 122 17.33 0.16 -28.83
CA LYS A 122 18.33 1.07 -28.31
C LYS A 122 18.20 1.12 -26.79
N ALA A 123 19.28 0.76 -26.10
CA ALA A 123 19.37 0.90 -24.65
C ALA A 123 20.62 1.69 -24.26
N VAL A 124 20.54 2.42 -23.15
CA VAL A 124 21.65 3.23 -22.62
C VAL A 124 21.65 3.05 -21.09
N ARG A 125 22.82 2.89 -20.47
CA ARG A 125 22.93 2.89 -19.00
C ARG A 125 22.70 4.31 -18.47
N ILE A 126 22.07 4.41 -17.32
CA ILE A 126 21.82 5.68 -16.65
C ILE A 126 22.79 5.82 -15.49
N GLY A 127 23.47 6.96 -15.41
CA GLY A 127 24.34 7.30 -14.30
C GLY A 127 25.39 6.25 -14.01
N ALA A 128 26.11 5.75 -15.01
CA ALA A 128 27.05 4.64 -14.88
C ALA A 128 28.13 4.87 -13.81
N PHE A 129 28.43 6.12 -13.48
CA PHE A 129 29.34 6.48 -12.39
C PHE A 129 28.68 6.28 -11.01
N TYR A 130 27.39 6.60 -10.87
CA TYR A 130 26.66 6.56 -9.60
C TYR A 130 26.03 5.19 -9.33
N HIS A 131 25.83 4.39 -10.39
CA HIS A 131 25.14 3.11 -10.36
C HIS A 131 26.02 2.02 -11.00
N ALA A 132 27.09 1.65 -10.30
CA ALA A 132 28.06 0.67 -10.76
C ALA A 132 27.94 -0.63 -9.93
N PRO A 133 28.27 -1.81 -10.51
CA PRO A 133 28.19 -3.09 -9.79
C PRO A 133 29.05 -3.16 -8.55
N HIS A 134 30.14 -2.36 -8.50
CA HIS A 134 31.10 -2.35 -7.41
C HIS A 134 31.30 -0.95 -6.85
N GLY A 135 31.28 -0.83 -5.53
CA GLY A 135 31.61 0.42 -4.83
C GLY A 135 30.47 1.44 -4.74
N THR A 136 29.26 1.10 -5.21
CA THR A 136 28.08 1.94 -5.06
C THR A 136 26.99 1.24 -4.25
N SER A 137 26.13 2.03 -3.60
CA SER A 137 24.98 1.51 -2.88
C SER A 137 23.97 0.86 -3.84
N ALA A 138 23.25 -0.14 -3.37
CA ALA A 138 22.23 -0.78 -4.17
C ALA A 138 21.02 0.15 -4.39
N ILE A 139 20.32 -0.08 -5.49
CA ILE A 139 19.10 0.68 -5.83
C ILE A 139 17.96 0.12 -4.99
N ALA A 140 17.36 0.96 -4.16
CA ALA A 140 16.19 0.63 -3.37
C ALA A 140 14.91 0.68 -4.22
N GLN A 141 14.74 1.78 -4.96
CA GLN A 141 13.58 1.97 -5.83
C GLN A 141 13.86 2.95 -6.95
N CYS A 142 13.13 2.78 -8.05
CA CYS A 142 13.16 3.67 -9.19
C CYS A 142 11.71 4.03 -9.56
N ARG A 143 11.44 5.33 -9.79
CA ARG A 143 10.10 5.81 -10.19
C ARG A 143 10.20 6.92 -11.21
N TRP A 144 9.27 6.95 -12.15
CA TRP A 144 9.09 8.11 -13.02
C TRP A 144 8.42 9.23 -12.25
N HIS A 145 8.95 10.46 -12.41
CA HIS A 145 8.36 11.63 -11.76
C HIS A 145 7.04 12.00 -12.45
N PRO A 146 5.90 12.07 -11.73
CA PRO A 146 4.59 12.29 -12.34
C PRO A 146 4.46 13.66 -13.03
N LEU A 147 5.24 14.66 -12.59
CA LEU A 147 5.25 16.01 -13.17
C LEU A 147 6.39 16.22 -14.17
N GLY A 148 7.17 15.19 -14.50
CA GLY A 148 8.29 15.29 -15.45
C GLY A 148 7.78 15.65 -16.84
N ALA A 149 8.42 16.66 -17.48
CA ALA A 149 8.10 17.05 -18.85
C ALA A 149 8.32 15.85 -19.78
N GLU A 150 7.39 15.60 -20.69
CA GLU A 150 7.42 14.48 -21.64
C GLU A 150 7.55 13.09 -20.97
N GLY A 151 7.31 12.98 -19.64
CA GLY A 151 7.52 11.76 -18.87
C GLY A 151 8.99 11.30 -18.85
N ALA A 152 9.95 12.22 -18.94
CA ALA A 152 11.37 11.93 -19.07
C ALA A 152 12.17 12.12 -17.77
N SER A 153 11.55 12.51 -16.67
CA SER A 153 12.21 12.63 -15.38
C SER A 153 12.14 11.33 -14.59
N LEU A 154 13.30 10.76 -14.27
CA LEU A 154 13.46 9.53 -13.53
C LEU A 154 14.07 9.79 -12.17
N VAL A 155 13.43 9.29 -11.12
CA VAL A 155 13.93 9.38 -9.74
C VAL A 155 14.44 8.02 -9.30
N VAL A 156 15.66 7.98 -8.81
CA VAL A 156 16.35 6.79 -8.31
C VAL A 156 16.69 7.01 -6.84
N LEU A 157 16.19 6.13 -5.99
CA LEU A 157 16.54 6.04 -4.58
C LEU A 157 17.52 4.91 -4.37
N THR A 158 18.63 5.17 -3.71
CA THR A 158 19.62 4.16 -3.31
C THR A 158 19.54 3.86 -1.82
N GLU A 159 19.98 2.68 -1.38
CA GLU A 159 19.88 2.22 0.01
C GLU A 159 20.62 3.13 1.01
N ASP A 160 21.62 3.89 0.56
CA ASP A 160 22.31 4.94 1.33
C ASP A 160 21.47 6.22 1.54
N ALA A 161 20.17 6.15 1.27
CA ALA A 161 19.21 7.25 1.41
C ALA A 161 19.54 8.48 0.54
N ILE A 162 20.10 8.26 -0.65
CA ILE A 162 20.33 9.32 -1.62
C ILE A 162 19.30 9.23 -2.74
N VAL A 163 18.59 10.32 -2.96
CA VAL A 163 17.65 10.50 -4.09
C VAL A 163 18.37 11.22 -5.22
N ARG A 164 18.34 10.65 -6.42
CA ARG A 164 18.88 11.26 -7.63
C ARG A 164 17.79 11.40 -8.69
N GLU A 165 17.65 12.56 -9.28
CA GLU A 165 16.73 12.82 -10.40
C GLU A 165 17.52 12.95 -11.69
N TYR A 166 17.17 12.16 -12.69
CA TYR A 166 17.72 12.18 -14.03
C TYR A 166 16.68 12.69 -15.02
N ASP A 167 17.04 13.71 -15.80
CA ASP A 167 16.28 14.11 -16.97
C ASP A 167 16.81 13.36 -18.18
N VAL A 168 16.25 12.17 -18.45
CA VAL A 168 16.75 11.24 -19.47
C VAL A 168 16.57 11.72 -20.90
N ALA A 169 15.82 12.80 -21.13
CA ALA A 169 15.71 13.44 -22.44
C ALA A 169 16.95 14.28 -22.77
N HIS A 170 17.60 14.84 -21.78
CA HIS A 170 18.72 15.74 -21.95
C HIS A 170 20.05 15.10 -21.57
N ASP A 171 20.11 14.38 -20.45
CA ASP A 171 21.33 13.80 -19.94
C ASP A 171 21.02 12.52 -19.14
N VAL A 172 21.62 11.43 -19.51
CA VAL A 172 21.44 10.14 -18.84
C VAL A 172 22.54 9.82 -17.83
N GLU A 173 23.67 10.56 -17.84
CA GLU A 173 24.83 10.27 -17.00
C GLU A 173 24.81 11.10 -15.71
N GLU A 174 24.52 12.40 -15.79
CA GLU A 174 24.58 13.31 -14.66
C GLU A 174 23.19 13.60 -14.10
N PRO A 175 22.97 13.34 -12.79
CA PRO A 175 21.69 13.67 -12.14
C PRO A 175 21.52 15.19 -12.07
N LYS A 176 20.34 15.67 -12.40
CA LYS A 176 19.99 17.10 -12.30
C LYS A 176 19.80 17.55 -10.86
N GLN A 177 19.35 16.64 -10.01
CA GLN A 177 19.22 16.87 -8.58
C GLN A 177 19.75 15.66 -7.80
N THR A 178 20.44 15.94 -6.69
CA THR A 178 20.90 14.93 -5.74
C THR A 178 20.58 15.39 -4.33
N ILE A 179 19.79 14.63 -3.61
CA ILE A 179 19.35 14.95 -2.25
C ILE A 179 19.73 13.79 -1.33
N ALA A 180 20.58 14.07 -0.34
CA ALA A 180 20.83 13.16 0.76
C ALA A 180 19.69 13.33 1.81
N VAL A 181 18.92 12.29 2.02
CA VAL A 181 17.80 12.32 2.96
C VAL A 181 18.31 12.33 4.41
N LEU A 182 19.37 11.56 4.66
CA LEU A 182 20.06 11.57 5.95
C LEU A 182 21.32 12.43 5.87
N PRO A 183 21.66 13.15 6.94
CA PRO A 183 22.92 13.88 6.99
C PRO A 183 24.09 12.88 6.93
N PRO A 184 25.18 13.18 6.23
CA PRO A 184 26.33 12.29 6.17
C PRO A 184 26.86 12.07 7.59
N THR A 185 26.85 10.82 8.04
CA THR A 185 27.41 10.41 9.33
C THR A 185 28.91 10.67 9.32
N ARG A 186 29.38 11.63 10.12
CA ARG A 186 30.81 11.96 10.30
C ARG A 186 31.55 10.98 11.22
N SER A 187 30.91 9.98 11.75
CA SER A 187 31.55 8.97 12.61
C SER A 187 32.21 7.89 11.77
N ALA A 188 33.51 7.66 12.04
CA ALA A 188 34.21 6.48 11.54
C ALA A 188 33.41 5.23 11.96
N PRO A 189 33.30 4.21 11.07
CA PRO A 189 32.54 3.01 11.38
C PRO A 189 33.05 2.40 12.69
N SER A 190 32.24 2.49 13.72
CA SER A 190 32.50 1.81 15.00
C SER A 190 32.23 0.32 14.77
N LYS A 191 33.09 -0.54 15.29
CA LYS A 191 32.93 -2.01 15.22
C LYS A 191 31.61 -2.53 15.82
N TRP A 192 30.79 -1.65 16.40
CA TRP A 192 29.56 -1.93 17.14
C TRP A 192 28.30 -1.33 16.47
N SER A 193 28.43 -0.71 15.29
CA SER A 193 27.33 0.01 14.62
C SER A 193 26.74 -0.72 13.42
N ALA A 194 26.97 -2.01 13.27
CA ALA A 194 26.45 -2.78 12.13
C ALA A 194 24.92 -2.81 12.09
N ASP A 195 24.26 -2.85 13.26
CA ASP A 195 22.79 -2.86 13.36
C ASP A 195 22.20 -1.46 13.07
N ASP A 196 22.89 -0.38 13.48
CA ASP A 196 22.44 1.01 13.22
C ASP A 196 22.51 1.35 11.72
N ASP A 197 23.49 0.82 10.99
CA ASP A 197 23.64 1.08 9.56
C ASP A 197 22.50 0.43 8.74
N ASP A 198 22.01 -0.73 9.16
CA ASP A 198 20.90 -1.43 8.51
C ASP A 198 19.55 -0.71 8.73
N GLU A 199 19.31 -0.11 9.88
CA GLU A 199 18.09 0.66 10.16
C GLU A 199 17.99 1.94 9.34
N HIS A 200 19.11 2.58 9.00
CA HIS A 200 19.19 3.80 8.21
C HIS A 200 19.11 3.55 6.69
N CYS A 201 18.92 2.31 6.27
CA CYS A 201 18.80 1.94 4.87
C CYS A 201 17.45 2.40 4.31
N ALA A 202 17.46 3.14 3.19
CA ALA A 202 16.25 3.51 2.50
C ALA A 202 15.68 2.33 1.69
N VAL A 203 14.37 2.13 1.74
CA VAL A 203 13.71 0.98 1.11
C VAL A 203 12.69 1.35 0.05
N SER A 204 11.99 2.48 0.21
CA SER A 204 10.94 2.90 -0.70
C SER A 204 10.79 4.41 -0.75
N CYS A 205 10.25 4.90 -1.87
CA CYS A 205 9.81 6.29 -1.99
C CYS A 205 8.45 6.36 -2.70
N ALA A 206 7.66 7.37 -2.35
CA ALA A 206 6.37 7.63 -2.96
C ALA A 206 6.19 9.11 -3.21
N PHE A 207 5.57 9.45 -4.33
CA PHE A 207 5.08 10.82 -4.54
C PHE A 207 3.75 10.98 -3.81
N GLY A 208 3.47 12.19 -3.34
CA GLY A 208 2.24 12.47 -2.62
C GLY A 208 0.95 12.32 -3.43
N ARG A 209 1.08 12.19 -4.75
CA ARG A 209 0.06 11.70 -5.66
C ARG A 209 0.77 10.89 -6.72
N ASP A 210 0.69 9.60 -6.62
CA ASP A 210 1.16 8.70 -7.65
C ASP A 210 0.05 8.54 -8.69
N ILE A 211 0.36 8.88 -9.92
CA ILE A 211 -0.53 8.60 -11.04
C ILE A 211 0.01 7.31 -11.62
N GLY A 212 -0.69 6.22 -11.34
CA GLY A 212 -0.28 4.87 -11.70
C GLY A 212 0.33 4.76 -13.10
N GLU A 213 1.32 3.90 -13.22
CA GLU A 213 2.01 3.60 -14.48
C GLU A 213 0.98 3.30 -15.58
N GLY A 214 1.00 4.05 -16.66
CA GLY A 214 0.14 3.85 -17.83
C GLY A 214 -1.10 4.73 -17.95
N ARG A 215 -1.39 5.59 -16.99
CA ARG A 215 -2.37 6.64 -17.19
C ARG A 215 -1.70 7.78 -17.97
N ALA A 216 -2.07 7.90 -19.22
CA ALA A 216 -1.72 9.07 -20.01
C ALA A 216 -2.14 10.31 -19.23
N LEU A 217 -1.13 10.93 -18.63
CA LEU A 217 -1.14 12.26 -18.06
C LEU A 217 -2.14 12.53 -16.93
N ALA A 218 -1.57 12.70 -15.86
CA ALA A 218 -1.54 13.93 -15.07
C ALA A 218 -2.41 15.11 -15.59
N SER A 219 -2.58 15.22 -16.85
CA SER A 219 -3.33 16.19 -17.60
C SER A 219 -4.83 16.17 -17.30
N ALA A 220 -5.51 15.07 -17.41
CA ALA A 220 -6.94 15.04 -17.11
C ALA A 220 -7.20 15.17 -15.60
N ALA A 221 -6.43 14.45 -14.77
CA ALA A 221 -6.61 14.48 -13.33
C ALA A 221 -6.11 15.77 -12.66
N LEU A 222 -5.12 16.48 -13.23
CA LEU A 222 -4.78 17.83 -12.79
C LEU A 222 -5.80 18.85 -13.29
N SER A 223 -6.35 18.71 -14.51
CA SER A 223 -7.40 19.60 -15.02
C SER A 223 -8.74 19.37 -14.31
N GLU A 224 -9.17 18.13 -14.08
CA GLU A 224 -10.39 17.84 -13.32
C GLU A 224 -10.31 18.31 -11.85
N SER A 225 -9.13 18.26 -11.23
CA SER A 225 -8.97 18.78 -9.87
C SER A 225 -8.88 20.30 -9.79
N LEU A 226 -8.70 20.98 -10.91
CA LEU A 226 -8.57 22.44 -11.00
C LEU A 226 -9.82 23.10 -11.61
N ASP A 227 -10.59 22.37 -12.42
CA ASP A 227 -11.78 22.90 -13.11
C ASP A 227 -13.08 22.79 -12.30
N THR A 228 -13.14 21.90 -11.31
CA THR A 228 -14.22 22.01 -10.33
C THR A 228 -13.88 23.21 -9.46
N GLY A 229 -14.67 24.25 -9.55
CA GLY A 229 -14.60 25.45 -8.70
C GLY A 229 -14.81 25.16 -7.20
N ALA A 230 -14.45 23.98 -6.77
CA ALA A 230 -14.40 23.55 -5.39
C ALA A 230 -13.26 24.31 -4.68
N GLN A 231 -13.63 25.22 -3.80
CA GLN A 231 -12.79 26.10 -3.00
C GLN A 231 -11.98 25.34 -1.94
N GLY A 232 -11.36 24.20 -2.28
CA GLY A 232 -10.43 23.51 -1.41
C GLY A 232 -9.10 24.25 -1.32
N ALA A 233 -8.52 24.36 -0.10
CA ALA A 233 -7.21 24.97 0.07
C ALA A 233 -6.17 24.23 -0.78
N PRO A 234 -5.25 24.94 -1.47
CA PRO A 234 -4.22 24.34 -2.31
C PRO A 234 -3.33 23.41 -1.49
N SER A 235 -2.86 22.29 -2.08
CA SER A 235 -2.03 21.29 -1.41
C SER A 235 -0.65 21.20 -2.02
N TRP A 236 0.36 21.08 -1.17
CA TRP A 236 1.73 20.76 -1.59
C TRP A 236 2.00 19.26 -1.74
N LEU A 237 1.04 18.42 -1.37
CA LEU A 237 1.19 16.97 -1.44
C LEU A 237 1.65 16.45 -2.82
N PRO A 238 1.07 16.90 -3.96
CA PRO A 238 1.52 16.47 -5.29
C PRO A 238 2.97 16.88 -5.64
N TYR A 239 3.52 17.82 -4.88
CA TYR A 239 4.89 18.33 -5.06
C TYR A 239 5.84 17.83 -3.98
N ALA A 240 5.46 16.77 -3.26
CA ALA A 240 6.24 16.18 -2.19
C ALA A 240 6.71 14.77 -2.57
N LEU A 241 7.94 14.46 -2.19
CA LEU A 241 8.51 13.11 -2.23
C LEU A 241 8.65 12.60 -0.80
N PHE A 242 8.09 11.43 -0.54
CA PHE A 242 8.23 10.71 0.73
C PHE A 242 9.26 9.61 0.57
N VAL A 243 10.11 9.43 1.55
CA VAL A 243 11.15 8.40 1.57
C VAL A 243 11.01 7.58 2.85
N LEU A 244 10.92 6.27 2.71
CA LEU A 244 10.79 5.32 3.80
C LEU A 244 12.13 4.65 4.09
N MET A 245 12.51 4.62 5.35
CA MET A 245 13.65 3.84 5.84
C MET A 245 13.22 2.45 6.29
N ARG A 246 14.16 1.54 6.37
CA ARG A 246 13.92 0.16 6.85
C ARG A 246 13.42 0.14 8.29
N SER A 247 13.82 1.11 9.11
CA SER A 247 13.30 1.33 10.47
C SER A 247 11.80 1.65 10.55
N GLY A 248 11.16 2.01 9.42
CA GLY A 248 9.80 2.51 9.36
C GLY A 248 9.70 4.03 9.45
N ASP A 249 10.82 4.73 9.55
CA ASP A 249 10.84 6.20 9.55
C ASP A 249 10.54 6.75 8.16
N VAL A 250 9.71 7.78 8.12
CA VAL A 250 9.32 8.47 6.89
C VAL A 250 9.91 9.87 6.89
N TYR A 251 10.57 10.22 5.80
CA TYR A 251 11.09 11.57 5.55
C TYR A 251 10.35 12.19 4.37
N VAL A 252 10.23 13.51 4.38
CA VAL A 252 9.52 14.26 3.33
C VAL A 252 10.43 15.32 2.73
N VAL A 253 10.46 15.39 1.40
CA VAL A 253 11.13 16.45 0.63
C VAL A 253 10.03 17.25 -0.07
N CYS A 254 9.84 18.50 0.34
CA CYS A 254 8.84 19.38 -0.24
C CYS A 254 9.39 20.83 -0.30
N PRO A 255 9.35 21.49 -1.47
CA PRO A 255 8.94 20.98 -2.78
C PRO A 255 9.99 20.08 -3.42
N PHE A 256 9.54 19.06 -4.13
CA PHE A 256 10.35 18.24 -4.99
C PHE A 256 9.79 18.30 -6.42
N LEU A 257 10.35 19.16 -7.24
CA LEU A 257 9.99 19.32 -8.64
C LEU A 257 11.09 18.76 -9.53
N PRO A 258 10.75 18.09 -10.65
CA PRO A 258 11.76 17.66 -11.62
C PRO A 258 12.39 18.88 -12.28
N HIS A 259 13.62 18.72 -12.79
CA HIS A 259 14.35 19.81 -13.44
C HIS A 259 13.53 20.43 -14.58
N HIS A 260 12.92 19.60 -15.43
CA HIS A 260 11.92 20.02 -16.39
C HIS A 260 10.56 19.48 -15.95
N ALA A 261 9.68 20.36 -15.50
CA ALA A 261 8.35 20.03 -14.98
C ALA A 261 7.25 20.52 -15.92
N THR A 262 6.16 19.78 -15.99
CA THR A 262 4.92 20.21 -16.64
C THR A 262 3.92 20.61 -15.57
N LEU A 263 3.53 21.89 -15.52
CA LEU A 263 2.67 22.45 -14.49
C LEU A 263 1.57 23.32 -15.11
N THR A 264 0.45 23.46 -14.41
CA THR A 264 -0.62 24.37 -14.77
C THR A 264 -0.46 25.70 -14.03
N ARG A 265 -0.71 26.82 -14.73
CA ARG A 265 -0.61 28.14 -14.12
C ARG A 265 -1.57 28.34 -12.96
N ALA A 266 -2.80 27.83 -13.10
CA ALA A 266 -3.83 27.94 -12.09
C ALA A 266 -3.42 27.28 -10.76
N ALA A 267 -2.82 26.07 -10.81
CA ALA A 267 -2.34 25.38 -9.61
C ALA A 267 -1.26 26.18 -8.87
N ILE A 268 -0.29 26.72 -9.60
CA ILE A 268 0.80 27.51 -9.01
C ILE A 268 0.31 28.84 -8.44
N GLN A 269 -0.66 29.49 -9.10
CA GLN A 269 -1.30 30.71 -8.59
C GLN A 269 -2.08 30.44 -7.29
N ALA A 270 -2.83 29.36 -7.24
CA ALA A 270 -3.55 28.95 -6.02
C ALA A 270 -2.60 28.73 -4.84
N LEU A 271 -1.47 28.04 -5.05
CA LEU A 271 -0.44 27.90 -4.03
C LEU A 271 0.16 29.24 -3.58
N ALA A 272 0.39 30.15 -4.50
CA ALA A 272 1.06 31.43 -4.21
C ALA A 272 0.24 32.39 -3.32
N THR A 273 -1.08 32.22 -3.24
CA THR A 273 -1.97 33.11 -2.48
C THR A 273 -1.82 32.98 -0.96
N HIS A 274 -1.47 31.79 -0.46
CA HIS A 274 -1.50 31.48 0.97
C HIS A 274 -0.12 31.31 1.62
N GLU A 275 0.97 31.50 0.89
CA GLU A 275 2.31 31.07 1.31
C GLU A 275 3.20 32.17 1.92
N ALA A 276 4.21 31.74 2.67
CA ALA A 276 5.24 32.59 3.24
C ALA A 276 6.14 33.25 2.18
N GLN A 277 6.84 34.33 2.54
CA GLN A 277 7.60 35.17 1.61
C GLN A 277 8.65 34.40 0.78
N HIS A 278 9.33 33.40 1.36
CA HIS A 278 10.35 32.61 0.64
C HIS A 278 9.71 31.71 -0.42
N THR A 279 8.64 31.02 -0.06
CA THR A 279 7.86 30.18 -0.97
C THR A 279 7.25 31.01 -2.10
N ARG A 280 6.74 32.20 -1.80
CA ARG A 280 6.24 33.13 -2.83
C ARG A 280 7.28 33.52 -3.86
N LYS A 281 8.56 33.73 -3.46
CA LYS A 281 9.64 34.02 -4.41
C LYS A 281 9.89 32.83 -5.35
N TYR A 282 9.88 31.61 -4.82
CA TYR A 282 10.03 30.40 -5.61
C TYR A 282 8.89 30.26 -6.62
N LEU A 283 7.65 30.39 -6.17
CA LEU A 283 6.47 30.30 -7.03
C LEU A 283 6.43 31.45 -8.06
N ALA A 284 6.86 32.65 -7.69
CA ALA A 284 6.93 33.78 -8.61
C ALA A 284 7.94 33.54 -9.75
N GLU A 285 9.05 32.83 -9.47
CA GLU A 285 10.03 32.47 -10.51
C GLU A 285 9.46 31.44 -11.48
N ILE A 286 8.68 30.47 -10.98
CA ILE A 286 7.93 29.52 -11.80
C ILE A 286 6.89 30.27 -12.65
N LEU A 287 6.10 31.16 -12.06
CA LEU A 287 5.06 31.93 -12.77
C LEU A 287 5.62 32.85 -13.84
N ARG A 288 6.87 33.35 -13.71
CA ARG A 288 7.54 34.14 -14.76
C ARG A 288 7.81 33.35 -16.03
N GLN A 289 8.05 32.04 -15.90
CA GLN A 289 8.28 31.17 -17.04
C GLN A 289 6.98 30.84 -17.78
N MET A 290 5.83 31.03 -17.12
CA MET A 290 4.53 30.71 -17.67
C MET A 290 3.91 31.93 -18.38
N PRO A 291 3.35 31.81 -19.59
CA PRO A 291 2.70 32.89 -20.30
C PRO A 291 1.53 33.46 -19.51
N ALA A 292 1.37 34.78 -19.55
CA ALA A 292 0.32 35.50 -18.78
C ALA A 292 -1.10 35.19 -19.24
N HIS A 293 -1.27 34.84 -20.49
CA HIS A 293 -2.55 34.40 -21.10
C HIS A 293 -2.26 33.09 -21.82
N GLY A 294 -3.21 32.15 -21.79
CA GLY A 294 -3.12 30.90 -22.51
C GLY A 294 -2.88 31.11 -24.01
N VAL A 295 -1.62 31.31 -24.36
CA VAL A 295 -1.20 31.20 -25.75
C VAL A 295 -1.27 29.72 -26.03
N ARG A 296 -2.30 29.30 -26.77
CA ARG A 296 -2.29 28.00 -27.42
C ARG A 296 -0.94 27.91 -28.11
N ALA A 297 -0.06 27.05 -27.62
CA ALA A 297 1.07 26.62 -28.41
C ALA A 297 0.45 26.09 -29.70
N SER A 298 0.65 26.82 -30.81
CA SER A 298 0.25 26.34 -32.13
C SER A 298 0.90 24.98 -32.30
N PRO A 299 0.16 23.89 -32.48
CA PRO A 299 0.78 22.63 -32.82
C PRO A 299 1.55 22.88 -34.13
N ALA A 300 2.86 22.60 -34.09
CA ALA A 300 3.58 22.47 -35.34
C ALA A 300 2.83 21.47 -36.22
N PRO A 301 2.66 21.71 -37.52
CA PRO A 301 1.93 20.83 -38.39
C PRO A 301 2.74 19.56 -38.64
N ASP A 302 2.76 18.68 -37.69
CA ASP A 302 3.32 17.36 -37.87
C ASP A 302 2.19 16.35 -37.98
N LEU A 303 2.08 15.78 -39.15
CA LEU A 303 1.09 14.85 -39.62
C LEU A 303 1.25 13.48 -38.92
N THR A 304 1.06 13.41 -37.63
CA THR A 304 0.96 12.13 -36.93
C THR A 304 -0.43 12.01 -36.31
N LEU A 305 -1.13 11.00 -36.80
CA LEU A 305 -2.50 10.62 -36.49
C LEU A 305 -2.70 9.99 -35.08
N ASP A 306 -2.00 10.46 -34.07
CA ASP A 306 -2.18 10.03 -32.69
C ASP A 306 -2.42 11.30 -31.82
N ASP A 307 -3.67 11.77 -31.81
CA ASP A 307 -4.13 12.96 -31.06
C ASP A 307 -4.22 12.74 -29.53
N ASP A 308 -3.89 11.54 -29.04
CA ASP A 308 -4.00 11.18 -27.61
C ASP A 308 -2.84 11.68 -26.74
N ASP A 309 -1.76 12.20 -27.34
CA ASP A 309 -0.54 12.64 -26.64
C ASP A 309 -0.41 14.17 -26.45
N ALA A 310 -1.43 14.96 -26.85
CA ALA A 310 -1.36 16.40 -26.67
C ALA A 310 -1.48 16.79 -25.18
N PRO A 311 -0.53 17.59 -24.62
CA PRO A 311 -0.66 18.07 -23.25
C PRO A 311 -1.96 18.91 -23.12
N PRO A 312 -2.60 18.91 -21.92
CA PRO A 312 -3.81 19.70 -21.74
C PRO A 312 -3.53 21.15 -22.07
N PRO A 313 -4.53 21.89 -22.57
CA PRO A 313 -4.37 23.23 -23.14
C PRO A 313 -3.78 24.28 -22.18
N GLU A 314 -3.66 23.97 -20.90
CA GLU A 314 -3.16 24.87 -19.86
C GLU A 314 -1.83 24.43 -19.22
N ALA A 315 -1.32 23.24 -19.53
CA ALA A 315 -0.08 22.74 -18.97
C ALA A 315 1.14 23.32 -19.71
N VAL A 316 2.08 23.88 -18.97
CA VAL A 316 3.29 24.52 -19.49
C VAL A 316 4.51 23.80 -18.95
N ALA A 317 5.46 23.49 -19.85
CA ALA A 317 6.78 23.00 -19.46
C ALA A 317 7.60 24.16 -18.87
N ILE A 318 8.15 23.95 -17.69
CA ILE A 318 8.99 24.91 -16.98
C ILE A 318 10.29 24.25 -16.55
N THR A 319 11.30 25.07 -16.26
CA THR A 319 12.54 24.60 -15.59
C THR A 319 12.46 24.94 -14.11
N ALA A 320 12.69 23.95 -13.24
CA ALA A 320 12.67 24.17 -11.80
C ALA A 320 13.71 25.23 -11.40
N PRO A 321 13.35 26.24 -10.60
CA PRO A 321 14.26 27.32 -10.23
C PRO A 321 15.39 26.80 -9.33
N SER A 322 16.61 26.73 -9.83
CA SER A 322 17.81 26.36 -9.07
C SER A 322 18.39 27.52 -8.25
N SER A 323 18.06 28.75 -8.63
CA SER A 323 18.69 29.98 -8.14
C SER A 323 17.98 30.64 -6.96
N VAL A 324 16.78 30.23 -6.61
CA VAL A 324 16.04 30.80 -5.47
C VAL A 324 16.52 30.14 -4.19
N ALA A 325 17.69 30.45 -3.90
CA ALA A 325 18.42 30.75 -2.69
C ALA A 325 18.56 29.69 -1.59
N HIS A 326 17.77 28.68 -1.43
CA HIS A 326 17.99 27.70 -0.36
C HIS A 326 17.71 26.29 -0.87
N ARG A 327 18.60 25.37 -0.52
CA ARG A 327 18.37 23.93 -0.75
C ARG A 327 17.10 23.53 -0.03
N VAL A 328 16.23 22.83 -0.72
CA VAL A 328 15.05 22.20 -0.09
C VAL A 328 15.54 21.37 1.10
N ALA A 329 14.94 21.60 2.26
CA ALA A 329 15.27 20.87 3.47
C ALA A 329 14.47 19.59 3.55
N VAL A 330 15.12 18.51 3.96
CA VAL A 330 14.44 17.26 4.30
C VAL A 330 13.72 17.42 5.63
N GLN A 331 12.44 17.07 5.67
CA GLN A 331 11.60 17.09 6.86
C GLN A 331 11.50 15.69 7.41
N GLY A 332 11.68 15.52 8.70
CA GLY A 332 11.52 14.21 9.33
C GLY A 332 12.57 13.91 10.40
N PRO A 333 12.50 12.71 10.98
CA PRO A 333 11.50 11.69 10.70
C PRO A 333 10.08 12.14 11.10
N CYS A 334 9.07 11.73 10.31
CA CYS A 334 7.67 12.00 10.63
C CYS A 334 7.28 11.32 11.94
N LEU A 335 6.48 12.00 12.75
CA LEU A 335 6.02 11.46 14.03
C LEU A 335 4.77 10.60 13.82
N LEU A 336 4.90 9.29 14.02
CA LEU A 336 3.75 8.37 14.03
C LEU A 336 3.05 8.41 15.39
N ARG A 337 1.74 8.66 15.42
CA ARG A 337 0.94 8.72 16.64
C ARG A 337 -0.38 7.96 16.48
N PRO A 338 -0.69 6.97 17.35
CA PRO A 338 0.20 6.39 18.35
C PRO A 338 1.42 5.72 17.72
N SER A 339 2.52 5.63 18.46
CA SER A 339 3.70 4.91 17.98
C SER A 339 3.35 3.43 17.81
N PRO A 340 3.69 2.80 16.67
CA PRO A 340 3.49 1.37 16.48
C PRO A 340 4.20 0.60 17.58
N ARG A 341 3.60 -0.49 18.06
CA ARG A 341 4.26 -1.38 19.02
C ARG A 341 5.44 -2.05 18.33
N GLU A 342 6.58 -2.08 19.01
CA GLU A 342 7.69 -2.90 18.58
C GLU A 342 7.27 -4.38 18.64
N LEU A 343 7.55 -5.10 17.58
CA LEU A 343 7.44 -6.56 17.59
C LEU A 343 8.71 -7.13 18.22
N ASP A 344 8.58 -8.20 18.99
CA ASP A 344 9.70 -8.86 19.68
C ASP A 344 10.76 -9.42 18.71
N ASP A 345 10.45 -9.50 17.43
CA ASP A 345 11.31 -10.07 16.38
C ASP A 345 11.77 -8.96 15.40
N GLU A 346 13.01 -8.51 15.53
CA GLU A 346 13.61 -7.42 14.75
C GLU A 346 13.59 -7.67 13.23
N TYR A 347 13.63 -8.92 12.81
CA TYR A 347 13.63 -9.28 11.38
C TYR A 347 12.26 -9.16 10.71
N THR A 348 11.19 -9.33 11.46
CA THR A 348 9.82 -9.31 10.93
C THR A 348 9.25 -7.90 10.81
N SER A 349 9.73 -6.98 11.62
CA SER A 349 9.22 -5.61 11.71
C SER A 349 9.85 -4.61 10.72
N GLN A 350 10.74 -5.04 9.82
CA GLN A 350 11.39 -4.17 8.84
C GLN A 350 10.39 -3.64 7.80
N ALA A 351 10.35 -2.32 7.61
CA ALA A 351 9.54 -1.71 6.58
C ALA A 351 10.03 -2.09 5.17
N CYS A 352 9.08 -2.25 4.24
CA CYS A 352 9.32 -2.68 2.88
C CYS A 352 8.88 -1.65 1.85
N ASP A 353 7.67 -1.14 1.97
CA ASP A 353 7.09 -0.27 0.96
C ASP A 353 6.20 0.82 1.54
N LEU A 354 6.08 1.90 0.80
CA LEU A 354 5.32 3.09 1.14
C LEU A 354 4.36 3.43 0.00
N TRP A 355 3.12 3.69 0.36
CA TRP A 355 2.15 4.30 -0.52
C TRP A 355 1.61 5.58 0.10
N VAL A 356 1.42 6.60 -0.73
CA VAL A 356 0.83 7.89 -0.33
C VAL A 356 -0.24 8.25 -1.36
N GLY A 357 -1.45 8.50 -0.89
CA GLY A 357 -2.56 8.83 -1.76
C GLY A 357 -3.44 9.92 -1.18
N GLN A 358 -4.21 10.57 -2.05
CA GLN A 358 -5.21 11.54 -1.70
C GLN A 358 -6.58 11.05 -2.12
N ILE A 359 -7.47 10.89 -1.15
CA ILE A 359 -8.85 10.45 -1.38
C ILE A 359 -9.75 11.68 -1.25
N ARG A 360 -10.65 11.86 -2.20
CA ARG A 360 -11.58 13.01 -2.27
C ARG A 360 -13.02 12.53 -2.31
N ALA A 361 -13.93 13.32 -1.78
CA ALA A 361 -15.35 13.14 -2.01
C ALA A 361 -15.72 13.66 -3.41
N ASP A 362 -16.68 13.00 -4.07
CA ASP A 362 -17.06 13.30 -5.45
C ASP A 362 -17.56 14.75 -5.64
N ASP A 363 -18.22 15.34 -4.63
CA ASP A 363 -18.86 16.67 -4.72
C ASP A 363 -18.32 17.70 -3.71
N ALA A 364 -17.28 17.40 -2.94
CA ALA A 364 -16.85 18.27 -1.85
C ALA A 364 -15.38 18.67 -1.93
N ALA A 365 -15.07 19.85 -1.37
CA ALA A 365 -13.71 20.32 -1.14
C ALA A 365 -12.93 19.46 -0.12
N ALA A 366 -13.59 18.51 0.54
CA ALA A 366 -13.02 17.63 1.54
C ALA A 366 -12.08 16.60 0.91
N ARG A 367 -10.91 16.45 1.52
CA ARG A 367 -9.87 15.50 1.09
C ARG A 367 -9.18 14.88 2.29
N LEU A 368 -8.76 13.65 2.15
CA LEU A 368 -7.94 12.93 3.12
C LEU A 368 -6.60 12.56 2.47
N ASP A 369 -5.52 12.93 3.11
CA ASP A 369 -4.17 12.56 2.71
C ASP A 369 -3.79 11.31 3.52
N VAL A 370 -3.76 10.16 2.84
CA VAL A 370 -3.58 8.83 3.44
C VAL A 370 -2.19 8.31 3.13
N LEU A 371 -1.60 7.61 4.08
CA LEU A 371 -0.29 7.00 3.95
C LEU A 371 -0.38 5.55 4.44
N ALA A 372 0.26 4.63 3.72
CA ALA A 372 0.35 3.22 4.09
C ALA A 372 1.81 2.78 4.12
N ILE A 373 2.23 2.18 5.23
CA ILE A 373 3.57 1.61 5.41
C ILE A 373 3.43 0.10 5.58
N ALA A 374 4.01 -0.65 4.67
CA ALA A 374 4.04 -2.11 4.73
C ALA A 374 5.34 -2.62 5.33
N ALA A 375 5.29 -3.66 6.15
CA ALA A 375 6.43 -4.32 6.74
C ALA A 375 6.56 -5.79 6.31
N ARG A 376 7.75 -6.38 6.50
CA ARG A 376 8.07 -7.75 6.08
C ARG A 376 7.23 -8.82 6.74
N ASP A 377 6.81 -8.59 7.97
CA ASP A 377 5.96 -9.48 8.75
C ASP A 377 4.51 -9.57 8.23
N GLY A 378 4.15 -8.69 7.29
CA GLY A 378 2.81 -8.58 6.75
C GLY A 378 1.94 -7.59 7.53
N SER A 379 2.50 -6.81 8.42
CA SER A 379 1.80 -5.68 9.02
C SER A 379 1.76 -4.49 8.06
N LEU A 380 0.64 -3.81 8.02
CA LEU A 380 0.42 -2.60 7.25
C LEU A 380 -0.13 -1.51 8.16
N HIS A 381 0.62 -0.44 8.33
CA HIS A 381 0.20 0.72 9.09
C HIS A 381 -0.48 1.73 8.17
N LEU A 382 -1.76 1.96 8.38
CA LEU A 382 -2.54 2.99 7.69
C LEU A 382 -2.58 4.25 8.55
N GLY A 383 -2.23 5.38 7.97
CA GLY A 383 -2.20 6.65 8.68
C GLY A 383 -2.73 7.81 7.84
N LEU A 384 -3.12 8.86 8.54
CA LEU A 384 -3.57 10.12 7.99
C LEU A 384 -2.52 11.20 8.29
N LEU A 385 -2.22 12.06 7.33
CA LEU A 385 -1.42 13.24 7.60
C LEU A 385 -2.22 14.20 8.50
N ALA A 386 -1.75 14.41 9.73
CA ALA A 386 -2.43 15.24 10.72
C ALA A 386 -2.42 16.74 10.36
N ALA A 387 -1.49 17.14 9.51
CA ALA A 387 -1.41 18.50 8.97
C ALA A 387 -0.97 18.43 7.49
N PRO A 388 -1.43 19.39 6.67
CA PRO A 388 -0.98 19.47 5.27
C PRO A 388 0.54 19.66 5.21
N ILE A 389 1.18 18.98 4.25
CA ILE A 389 2.61 19.16 3.97
C ILE A 389 2.86 20.58 3.53
N ALA A 390 3.89 21.19 4.10
CA ALA A 390 4.34 22.54 3.76
C ALA A 390 5.77 22.50 3.20
N PRO A 391 6.13 23.44 2.32
CA PRO A 391 7.49 23.55 1.79
C PRO A 391 8.49 23.95 2.87
N ALA A 392 9.64 23.27 2.89
CA ALA A 392 10.72 23.55 3.81
C ALA A 392 12.02 23.92 3.07
N TRP A 393 12.63 25.07 3.42
CA TRP A 393 13.75 25.61 2.67
C TRP A 393 15.09 25.47 3.39
N ALA A 394 15.25 25.71 4.62
CA ALA A 394 16.59 25.75 5.27
C ALA A 394 16.60 25.12 6.65
N ARG A 395 15.79 24.46 7.17
CA ARG A 395 15.56 23.77 8.45
C ARG A 395 14.06 23.74 8.70
N ALA A 396 13.47 22.57 8.53
CA ALA A 396 12.10 22.38 8.93
C ALA A 396 11.96 22.61 10.43
N THR A 397 11.02 23.45 10.84
CA THR A 397 10.81 23.82 12.24
C THR A 397 10.03 22.76 13.00
N ALA A 398 9.29 21.90 12.31
CA ALA A 398 8.54 20.79 12.89
C ALA A 398 8.53 19.61 11.93
N ALA A 399 8.61 18.40 12.46
CA ALA A 399 8.42 17.18 11.68
C ALA A 399 6.92 16.97 11.41
N PRO A 400 6.52 16.53 10.19
CA PRO A 400 5.16 16.17 9.90
C PRO A 400 4.68 15.06 10.84
N THR A 401 3.40 15.10 11.22
CA THR A 401 2.80 14.08 12.10
C THR A 401 1.82 13.24 11.32
N ILE A 402 1.95 11.94 11.45
CA ILE A 402 1.07 10.93 10.86
C ILE A 402 0.22 10.35 11.99
N ALA A 403 -1.09 10.52 11.91
CA ALA A 403 -2.02 9.86 12.83
C ALA A 403 -2.26 8.44 12.30
N VAL A 404 -1.78 7.44 13.02
CA VAL A 404 -2.02 6.03 12.66
C VAL A 404 -3.48 5.72 12.94
N TYR A 405 -4.20 5.34 11.90
CA TYR A 405 -5.62 4.98 11.98
C TYR A 405 -5.78 3.50 12.35
N GLU A 406 -5.11 2.63 11.63
CA GLU A 406 -5.25 1.18 11.79
C GLU A 406 -3.92 0.47 11.48
N CYS A 407 -3.71 -0.66 12.15
CA CYS A 407 -2.67 -1.62 11.82
C CYS A 407 -3.33 -2.89 11.31
N VAL A 408 -3.23 -3.15 10.01
CA VAL A 408 -3.76 -4.34 9.35
C VAL A 408 -2.70 -5.43 9.36
N ASP A 409 -3.05 -6.64 9.80
CA ASP A 409 -2.18 -7.82 9.75
C ASP A 409 -2.72 -8.79 8.68
N PHE A 410 -1.89 -9.12 7.69
CA PHE A 410 -2.24 -10.11 6.66
C PHE A 410 -2.18 -11.56 7.16
N ALA A 411 -1.88 -11.78 8.43
CA ALA A 411 -1.77 -13.10 9.08
C ALA A 411 -0.86 -14.05 8.29
N LEU A 412 0.35 -13.58 7.94
CA LEU A 412 1.31 -14.38 7.22
C LEU A 412 1.78 -15.56 8.09
N PRO A 413 2.09 -16.73 7.50
CA PRO A 413 2.51 -17.88 8.27
C PRO A 413 3.84 -17.62 8.98
N ALA A 414 3.78 -17.31 10.28
CA ALA A 414 4.92 -17.00 11.15
C ALA A 414 5.88 -18.17 11.40
N ALA A 415 5.57 -19.36 10.88
CA ALA A 415 6.25 -20.61 11.25
C ALA A 415 7.74 -20.68 10.89
N ARG A 416 8.31 -19.70 10.16
CA ARG A 416 9.73 -19.69 9.78
C ARG A 416 10.26 -18.27 9.65
N ALA A 417 10.94 -17.75 10.64
CA ALA A 417 11.59 -16.43 10.61
C ALA A 417 12.48 -16.22 9.37
N SER A 418 13.18 -17.26 8.89
CA SER A 418 13.98 -17.22 7.66
C SER A 418 13.17 -16.97 6.38
N LEU A 419 11.90 -17.36 6.34
CA LEU A 419 11.02 -17.10 5.19
C LEU A 419 10.46 -15.68 5.23
N LEU A 420 10.25 -15.13 6.42
CA LEU A 420 9.85 -13.74 6.60
C LEU A 420 10.99 -12.77 6.24
N ALA A 421 12.23 -13.12 6.55
CA ALA A 421 13.39 -12.33 6.12
C ALA A 421 13.51 -12.21 4.59
N ALA A 422 13.03 -13.22 3.85
CA ALA A 422 12.97 -13.19 2.39
C ALA A 422 11.64 -12.66 1.84
N ASN A 423 10.71 -12.19 2.68
CA ASN A 423 9.45 -11.61 2.26
C ASN A 423 9.64 -10.12 1.97
N HIS A 424 9.11 -9.65 0.87
CA HIS A 424 8.98 -8.24 0.54
C HIS A 424 7.53 -7.94 0.25
N VAL A 425 6.92 -7.05 1.03
CA VAL A 425 5.57 -6.58 0.77
C VAL A 425 5.64 -5.35 -0.12
N SER A 426 4.97 -5.39 -1.27
CA SER A 426 4.91 -4.27 -2.21
C SER A 426 3.49 -3.76 -2.33
N LEU A 427 3.33 -2.45 -2.29
CA LEU A 427 2.05 -1.76 -2.43
C LEU A 427 1.86 -1.26 -3.86
N MET A 428 0.65 -1.40 -4.37
CA MET A 428 0.27 -0.94 -5.70
C MET A 428 -1.10 -0.26 -5.63
N GLU A 429 -1.20 0.87 -6.29
CA GLU A 429 -2.44 1.65 -6.41
C GLU A 429 -3.38 1.04 -7.46
N ASP A 430 -4.67 1.16 -7.24
CA ASP A 430 -5.66 0.84 -8.26
C ASP A 430 -5.78 1.99 -9.28
N PRO A 431 -5.70 1.70 -10.59
CA PRO A 431 -5.80 2.74 -11.61
C PRO A 431 -7.20 3.37 -11.72
N LEU A 432 -8.24 2.73 -11.19
CA LEU A 432 -9.61 3.20 -11.28
C LEU A 432 -10.12 3.80 -9.95
N TYR A 433 -9.77 3.16 -8.83
CA TYR A 433 -10.27 3.51 -7.51
C TYR A 433 -9.15 4.01 -6.59
N PRO A 434 -9.09 5.32 -6.29
CA PRO A 434 -8.04 5.89 -5.45
C PRO A 434 -8.11 5.45 -3.98
N ASP A 435 -9.24 4.86 -3.57
CA ASP A 435 -9.50 4.31 -2.24
C ASP A 435 -9.16 2.80 -2.13
N THR A 436 -8.55 2.24 -3.16
CA THR A 436 -8.22 0.81 -3.22
C THR A 436 -6.72 0.63 -3.43
N ILE A 437 -6.10 -0.18 -2.58
CA ILE A 437 -4.66 -0.51 -2.62
C ILE A 437 -4.52 -2.03 -2.70
N TYR A 438 -3.53 -2.48 -3.46
CA TYR A 438 -3.15 -3.89 -3.50
C TYR A 438 -1.83 -4.09 -2.78
N ALA A 439 -1.78 -5.06 -1.88
CA ALA A 439 -0.57 -5.51 -1.21
C ALA A 439 -0.16 -6.88 -1.76
N THR A 440 1.02 -6.94 -2.36
CA THR A 440 1.61 -8.18 -2.87
C THR A 440 2.73 -8.64 -1.95
N HIS A 441 2.77 -9.91 -1.65
CA HIS A 441 3.80 -10.51 -0.80
C HIS A 441 4.06 -11.96 -1.25
N ARG A 442 5.06 -12.60 -0.65
CA ARG A 442 5.46 -13.97 -1.00
C ARG A 442 4.30 -14.98 -1.01
N TYR A 443 3.32 -14.83 -0.14
CA TYR A 443 2.24 -15.80 0.07
C TYR A 443 0.95 -15.47 -0.68
N GLY A 444 0.92 -14.34 -1.41
CA GLY A 444 -0.26 -13.97 -2.16
C GLY A 444 -0.43 -12.48 -2.34
N MET A 445 -1.66 -12.09 -2.62
CA MET A 445 -2.05 -10.72 -2.86
C MET A 445 -3.37 -10.41 -2.18
N HIS A 446 -3.41 -9.27 -1.50
CA HIS A 446 -4.60 -8.74 -0.85
C HIS A 446 -5.02 -7.42 -1.51
N ALA A 447 -6.33 -7.23 -1.64
CA ALA A 447 -6.90 -5.92 -1.91
C ALA A 447 -7.42 -5.32 -0.60
N LEU A 448 -7.12 -4.05 -0.42
CA LEU A 448 -7.57 -3.24 0.70
C LEU A 448 -8.46 -2.13 0.17
N SER A 449 -9.71 -2.10 0.61
CA SER A 449 -10.61 -0.99 0.33
C SER A 449 -10.67 -0.07 1.55
N LEU A 450 -10.20 1.15 1.35
CA LEU A 450 -10.18 2.19 2.40
C LEU A 450 -11.54 2.90 2.51
N ARG A 451 -12.46 2.63 1.57
CA ARG A 451 -13.74 3.32 1.43
C ARG A 451 -14.63 3.21 2.67
N SER A 452 -14.55 2.07 3.38
CA SER A 452 -15.34 1.80 4.58
C SER A 452 -15.26 2.91 5.63
N TRP A 453 -14.08 3.47 5.83
CA TRP A 453 -13.84 4.51 6.83
C TRP A 453 -13.53 5.89 6.21
N THR A 454 -12.99 5.95 4.98
CA THR A 454 -12.69 7.24 4.33
C THR A 454 -13.95 7.96 3.86
N ALA A 455 -14.96 7.23 3.38
CA ALA A 455 -16.21 7.84 2.93
C ALA A 455 -16.96 8.58 4.05
N PRO A 456 -17.22 7.97 5.23
CA PRO A 456 -17.88 8.69 6.32
C PRO A 456 -17.04 9.83 6.89
N LEU A 457 -15.70 9.73 6.91
CA LEU A 457 -14.83 10.83 7.31
C LEU A 457 -14.91 12.01 6.34
N LEU A 458 -14.88 11.74 5.03
CA LEU A 458 -15.01 12.78 4.00
C LEU A 458 -16.38 13.46 4.05
N GLU A 459 -17.45 12.70 4.28
CA GLU A 459 -18.81 13.23 4.44
C GLU A 459 -18.90 14.13 5.67
N ALA A 460 -18.39 13.70 6.81
CA ALA A 460 -18.36 14.51 8.03
C ALA A 460 -17.50 15.78 7.87
N MET A 461 -16.36 15.69 7.15
CA MET A 461 -15.53 16.85 6.82
C MET A 461 -16.24 17.83 5.88
N ALA A 462 -16.96 17.34 4.87
CA ALA A 462 -17.72 18.17 3.93
C ALA A 462 -18.81 18.98 4.63
N HIS A 463 -19.44 18.39 5.66
CA HIS A 463 -20.46 19.06 6.47
C HIS A 463 -19.90 19.85 7.66
N ASN A 464 -18.57 19.86 7.88
CA ASN A 464 -17.90 20.42 9.04
C ASN A 464 -18.49 19.90 10.39
N ASP A 465 -18.95 18.67 10.40
CA ASP A 465 -19.53 18.05 11.61
C ASP A 465 -18.42 17.42 12.46
N THR A 466 -17.95 18.20 13.45
CA THR A 466 -16.91 17.78 14.37
C THR A 466 -17.35 16.61 15.27
N GLN A 467 -18.64 16.48 15.55
CA GLN A 467 -19.18 15.40 16.36
C GLN A 467 -19.19 14.08 15.58
N ALA A 468 -19.62 14.11 14.32
CA ALA A 468 -19.58 12.96 13.41
C ALA A 468 -18.12 12.52 13.17
N LEU A 469 -17.18 13.45 12.99
CA LEU A 469 -15.76 13.14 12.87
C LEU A 469 -15.20 12.41 14.09
N GLN A 470 -15.51 12.91 15.29
CA GLN A 470 -15.09 12.28 16.55
C GLN A 470 -15.70 10.89 16.70
N GLN A 471 -16.97 10.74 16.36
CA GLN A 471 -17.69 9.48 16.45
C GLN A 471 -17.11 8.46 15.49
N THR A 472 -16.91 8.81 14.22
CA THR A 472 -16.31 7.91 13.20
C THR A 472 -14.89 7.49 13.60
N ALA A 473 -14.10 8.43 14.16
CA ALA A 473 -12.76 8.12 14.64
C ALA A 473 -12.77 7.20 15.90
N GLN A 474 -13.80 7.30 16.75
CA GLN A 474 -13.95 6.45 17.94
C GLN A 474 -14.51 5.06 17.59
N ASP A 475 -15.40 4.99 16.61
CA ASP A 475 -16.02 3.72 16.16
C ASP A 475 -14.98 2.79 15.52
N GLY A 476 -13.86 3.32 15.02
CA GLY A 476 -12.72 2.53 14.53
C GLY A 476 -13.12 1.54 13.44
N ILE A 477 -13.80 2.01 12.39
CA ILE A 477 -14.28 1.17 11.28
C ILE A 477 -13.07 0.51 10.59
N PRO A 478 -12.99 -0.83 10.54
CA PRO A 478 -11.83 -1.51 9.96
C PRO A 478 -11.80 -1.38 8.43
N THR A 479 -10.58 -1.44 7.89
CA THR A 479 -10.35 -1.53 6.44
C THR A 479 -10.84 -2.88 5.94
N ASP A 480 -11.54 -2.89 4.81
CA ASP A 480 -11.97 -4.14 4.16
C ASP A 480 -10.79 -4.78 3.41
N VAL A 481 -10.37 -5.96 3.88
CA VAL A 481 -9.23 -6.70 3.34
C VAL A 481 -9.69 -7.98 2.70
N THR A 482 -9.47 -8.12 1.40
CA THR A 482 -9.82 -9.32 0.65
C THR A 482 -8.59 -10.00 0.05
N CYS A 483 -8.40 -11.29 0.33
CA CYS A 483 -7.36 -12.08 -0.32
C CYS A 483 -7.79 -12.44 -1.75
N ILE A 484 -7.10 -11.87 -2.76
CA ILE A 484 -7.41 -12.11 -4.17
C ILE A 484 -6.66 -13.34 -4.69
N VAL A 485 -5.38 -13.43 -4.38
CA VAL A 485 -4.50 -14.53 -4.82
C VAL A 485 -3.84 -15.12 -3.59
N ARG A 486 -3.96 -16.44 -3.44
CA ARG A 486 -3.31 -17.19 -2.37
C ARG A 486 -2.30 -18.16 -2.96
N MET A 487 -1.06 -18.04 -2.57
CA MET A 487 -0.01 -18.97 -2.95
C MET A 487 0.07 -20.12 -1.94
N PRO A 488 0.29 -21.35 -2.39
CA PRO A 488 0.54 -22.48 -1.48
C PRO A 488 1.80 -22.24 -0.63
N ALA A 489 1.71 -22.45 0.68
CA ALA A 489 2.81 -22.23 1.60
C ALA A 489 4.04 -23.09 1.32
N ASP A 490 3.83 -24.24 0.67
CA ASP A 490 4.88 -25.22 0.34
C ASP A 490 5.62 -24.92 -0.97
N GLN A 491 5.08 -24.02 -1.79
CA GLN A 491 5.73 -23.63 -3.04
C GLN A 491 6.69 -22.46 -2.81
N ALA A 492 7.91 -22.61 -3.34
CA ALA A 492 8.95 -21.57 -3.26
C ALA A 492 8.64 -20.34 -4.15
N ALA A 493 7.54 -20.37 -4.91
CA ALA A 493 7.16 -19.34 -5.85
C ALA A 493 6.58 -18.12 -5.11
N SER A 494 7.32 -17.01 -5.12
CA SER A 494 6.86 -15.70 -4.68
C SER A 494 6.23 -14.93 -5.85
N ILE A 495 5.45 -13.88 -5.57
CA ILE A 495 4.98 -12.96 -6.60
C ILE A 495 6.16 -12.11 -7.07
N ALA A 496 6.43 -12.15 -8.37
CA ALA A 496 7.49 -11.39 -9.02
C ALA A 496 7.00 -10.12 -9.73
N GLY A 497 5.69 -9.97 -9.87
CA GLY A 497 5.08 -8.78 -10.44
C GLY A 497 3.56 -8.89 -10.45
N ALA A 498 2.91 -7.76 -10.31
CA ALA A 498 1.46 -7.64 -10.42
C ALA A 498 1.13 -6.34 -11.16
N LEU A 499 0.01 -6.33 -11.85
CA LEU A 499 -0.53 -5.13 -12.48
C LEU A 499 -2.05 -5.21 -12.60
N VAL A 500 -2.70 -4.07 -12.60
CA VAL A 500 -4.12 -3.94 -12.87
C VAL A 500 -4.29 -3.29 -14.24
N LEU A 501 -4.98 -4.02 -15.12
CA LEU A 501 -5.37 -3.52 -16.43
C LEU A 501 -6.75 -2.85 -16.31
N ASN A 502 -6.84 -1.61 -16.79
CA ASN A 502 -8.11 -0.92 -16.97
C ASN A 502 -8.21 -0.47 -18.43
N ASP A 503 -8.77 -1.30 -19.26
CA ASP A 503 -8.93 -1.07 -20.69
C ASP A 503 -10.32 -1.50 -21.14
N VAL A 504 -10.94 -0.71 -22.02
CA VAL A 504 -12.31 -0.98 -22.50
C VAL A 504 -12.42 -2.36 -23.17
N TYR A 505 -11.37 -2.79 -23.88
CA TYR A 505 -11.37 -4.05 -24.58
C TYR A 505 -10.87 -5.23 -23.70
N LEU A 506 -9.86 -5.00 -22.84
CA LEU A 506 -9.28 -6.03 -21.97
C LEU A 506 -10.04 -6.21 -20.66
N SER A 507 -11.04 -5.36 -20.39
CA SER A 507 -11.78 -5.30 -19.12
C SER A 507 -10.91 -4.84 -17.95
N TYR A 508 -11.50 -4.77 -16.79
CA TYR A 508 -10.83 -4.46 -15.54
C TYR A 508 -10.27 -5.76 -14.94
N THR A 509 -8.97 -5.99 -15.14
CA THR A 509 -8.35 -7.30 -14.88
C THR A 509 -7.05 -7.16 -14.11
N LEU A 510 -6.92 -7.93 -13.04
CA LEU A 510 -5.67 -8.12 -12.30
C LEU A 510 -4.84 -9.22 -12.97
N VAL A 511 -3.57 -8.94 -13.18
CA VAL A 511 -2.58 -9.90 -13.71
C VAL A 511 -1.44 -10.03 -12.71
N VAL A 512 -1.11 -11.26 -12.32
CA VAL A 512 -0.06 -11.57 -11.35
C VAL A 512 0.92 -12.55 -11.96
N LEU A 513 2.20 -12.22 -11.89
CA LEU A 513 3.32 -13.07 -12.33
C LEU A 513 4.04 -13.62 -11.10
N THR A 514 4.26 -14.93 -11.08
CA THR A 514 5.05 -15.59 -10.04
C THR A 514 6.52 -15.71 -10.46
N ALA A 515 7.43 -15.88 -9.51
CA ALA A 515 8.87 -16.01 -9.77
C ALA A 515 9.22 -17.25 -10.60
N ASP A 516 8.42 -18.32 -10.52
CA ASP A 516 8.54 -19.50 -11.37
C ASP A 516 7.99 -19.30 -12.81
N GLY A 517 7.54 -18.06 -13.12
CA GLY A 517 7.09 -17.68 -14.45
C GLY A 517 5.67 -18.11 -14.79
N GLN A 518 4.87 -18.48 -13.79
CA GLN A 518 3.45 -18.69 -14.00
C GLN A 518 2.73 -17.34 -13.93
N LEU A 519 1.68 -17.19 -14.73
CA LEU A 519 0.86 -16.00 -14.77
C LEU A 519 -0.58 -16.35 -14.40
N ALA A 520 -1.16 -15.62 -13.48
CA ALA A 520 -2.57 -15.71 -13.15
C ALA A 520 -3.25 -14.38 -13.52
N ALA A 521 -4.43 -14.47 -14.11
CA ALA A 521 -5.25 -13.31 -14.42
C ALA A 521 -6.63 -13.49 -13.84
N ARG A 522 -7.17 -12.42 -13.24
CA ARG A 522 -8.50 -12.42 -12.62
C ARG A 522 -9.24 -11.14 -12.98
N GLU A 523 -10.45 -11.28 -13.47
CA GLU A 523 -11.33 -10.14 -13.69
C GLU A 523 -11.78 -9.56 -12.34
N LEU A 524 -11.65 -8.25 -12.21
CA LEU A 524 -12.07 -7.50 -11.04
C LEU A 524 -13.48 -6.95 -11.28
N THR A 525 -14.29 -6.87 -10.22
CA THR A 525 -15.62 -6.31 -10.30
C THR A 525 -15.56 -4.79 -10.18
N LEU A 526 -16.23 -4.10 -11.10
CA LEU A 526 -16.43 -2.65 -10.98
C LEU A 526 -17.28 -2.34 -9.75
N GLN A 527 -16.83 -1.39 -8.94
CA GLN A 527 -17.65 -0.86 -7.85
C GLN A 527 -18.79 -0.04 -8.47
N ALA A 528 -20.02 -0.28 -8.04
CA ALA A 528 -21.14 0.54 -8.47
C ALA A 528 -20.91 1.99 -8.02
N SER A 529 -20.91 2.93 -8.97
CA SER A 529 -20.78 4.37 -8.63
C SER A 529 -21.95 4.79 -7.75
N ALA A 530 -21.65 5.39 -6.60
CA ALA A 530 -22.63 5.84 -5.62
C ALA A 530 -23.59 6.92 -6.14
N GLY A 531 -23.37 7.43 -7.37
CA GLY A 531 -24.19 8.49 -7.98
C GLY A 531 -25.45 8.04 -8.71
N ALA A 532 -25.69 6.73 -8.88
CA ALA A 532 -26.88 6.21 -9.58
C ALA A 532 -27.88 5.50 -8.65
N SER A 533 -27.63 5.50 -7.36
CA SER A 533 -28.48 4.86 -6.39
C SER A 533 -29.09 5.92 -5.47
N GLY A 534 -30.39 6.12 -5.58
CA GLY A 534 -31.15 6.49 -4.38
C GLY A 534 -30.76 5.50 -3.27
N PRO A 535 -31.08 5.76 -1.99
CA PRO A 535 -30.55 5.01 -0.87
C PRO A 535 -30.68 3.52 -1.16
N VAL A 536 -29.57 2.90 -1.57
CA VAL A 536 -29.44 1.45 -1.66
C VAL A 536 -29.63 1.01 -0.21
N PRO A 537 -30.70 0.30 0.11
CA PRO A 537 -30.90 -0.15 1.47
C PRO A 537 -29.61 -0.90 1.84
N ALA A 538 -29.09 -0.61 3.03
CA ALA A 538 -27.85 -1.16 3.61
C ALA A 538 -27.70 -2.70 3.55
N ALA A 539 -28.63 -3.36 2.90
CA ALA A 539 -28.76 -4.79 2.68
C ALA A 539 -27.94 -5.37 1.50
N GLU A 540 -27.27 -4.54 0.68
CA GLU A 540 -26.43 -5.08 -0.43
C GLU A 540 -24.92 -5.03 -0.16
N ALA A 541 -24.48 -4.26 0.83
CA ALA A 541 -23.07 -4.25 1.26
C ALA A 541 -22.67 -5.50 2.05
N GLU A 542 -23.62 -6.12 2.73
CA GLU A 542 -23.47 -7.46 3.24
C GLU A 542 -24.02 -8.42 2.18
N ARG A 543 -23.19 -9.18 1.50
CA ARG A 543 -23.57 -10.48 0.97
C ARG A 543 -23.84 -11.42 2.14
N THR A 544 -24.57 -10.95 3.13
CA THR A 544 -25.28 -11.82 4.06
C THR A 544 -26.18 -12.66 3.21
N TYR A 545 -25.87 -13.93 3.18
CA TYR A 545 -26.72 -14.96 2.66
C TYR A 545 -28.16 -14.64 3.03
N ARG A 546 -28.98 -14.23 2.04
CA ARG A 546 -30.43 -14.17 2.22
C ARG A 546 -30.97 -15.53 1.88
N PRO A 547 -31.47 -16.29 2.85
CA PRO A 547 -32.08 -17.59 2.56
C PRO A 547 -33.23 -17.37 1.57
N VAL A 548 -33.26 -18.16 0.52
CA VAL A 548 -34.36 -18.15 -0.48
C VAL A 548 -35.73 -18.24 0.21
N LEU A 549 -35.76 -18.81 1.41
CA LEU A 549 -36.93 -18.94 2.28
C LEU A 549 -37.26 -17.66 3.09
N SER A 550 -36.45 -16.61 3.05
CA SER A 550 -36.71 -15.36 3.80
C SER A 550 -37.97 -14.62 3.32
N HIS A 551 -38.38 -14.85 2.09
CA HIS A 551 -39.64 -14.34 1.57
C HIS A 551 -40.68 -15.49 1.47
N PRO A 552 -41.81 -15.41 2.18
CA PRO A 552 -42.85 -16.41 2.05
C PRO A 552 -43.31 -16.45 0.59
N PHE A 553 -43.33 -17.64 0.03
CA PHE A 553 -43.90 -17.86 -1.31
C PHE A 553 -45.42 -17.73 -1.22
N THR A 554 -45.98 -16.73 -1.88
CA THR A 554 -47.43 -16.61 -2.07
C THR A 554 -47.82 -17.40 -3.30
N ALA A 555 -48.64 -18.43 -3.11
CA ALA A 555 -49.13 -19.23 -4.22
C ALA A 555 -49.90 -18.32 -5.21
N PRO A 556 -49.64 -18.43 -6.53
CA PRO A 556 -50.38 -17.65 -7.52
C PRO A 556 -51.88 -17.92 -7.41
N SER A 557 -52.67 -16.87 -7.41
CA SER A 557 -54.13 -16.95 -7.31
C SER A 557 -54.78 -17.81 -8.41
N ALA A 558 -54.07 -17.98 -9.53
CA ALA A 558 -54.53 -18.84 -10.62
C ALA A 558 -54.60 -20.33 -10.27
N LEU A 559 -53.90 -20.77 -9.21
CA LEU A 559 -53.98 -22.17 -8.72
C LEU A 559 -55.19 -22.39 -7.76
N ALA A 560 -55.81 -21.32 -7.29
CA ALA A 560 -57.04 -21.47 -6.50
C ALA A 560 -58.19 -21.93 -7.39
N PRO A 561 -59.06 -22.83 -6.89
CA PRO A 561 -60.24 -23.29 -7.64
C PRO A 561 -61.18 -22.09 -7.78
N ALA A 562 -61.16 -21.46 -8.92
CA ALA A 562 -62.10 -20.41 -9.27
C ALA A 562 -63.02 -20.88 -10.40
N PRO A 563 -64.32 -20.65 -10.28
CA PRO A 563 -65.24 -21.02 -11.35
C PRO A 563 -64.92 -20.24 -12.61
N LEU A 564 -64.95 -20.91 -13.76
CA LEU A 564 -64.77 -20.29 -15.04
C LEU A 564 -65.88 -19.27 -15.26
N ALA A 565 -65.55 -18.00 -15.49
CA ALA A 565 -66.54 -16.98 -15.78
C ALA A 565 -67.07 -17.22 -17.21
N LEU A 566 -68.21 -17.87 -17.26
CA LEU A 566 -68.89 -18.12 -18.52
C LEU A 566 -69.57 -16.84 -19.01
N PRO A 567 -69.56 -16.57 -20.33
CA PRO A 567 -70.32 -15.44 -20.90
C PRO A 567 -71.77 -15.50 -20.51
N ARG A 568 -72.40 -14.40 -20.14
CA ARG A 568 -73.81 -14.30 -19.73
C ARG A 568 -74.83 -14.80 -20.79
N SER A 569 -74.40 -14.95 -22.02
CA SER A 569 -75.13 -15.51 -23.14
C SER A 569 -75.26 -17.06 -23.06
N TRP A 570 -74.55 -17.70 -22.15
CA TRP A 570 -74.55 -19.17 -21.96
C TRP A 570 -75.46 -19.57 -20.85
N ALA A 571 -76.77 -19.76 -21.18
CA ALA A 571 -77.64 -20.46 -20.30
C ALA A 571 -77.55 -21.94 -20.63
N PRO A 572 -77.41 -22.85 -19.61
CA PRO A 572 -77.41 -24.28 -19.85
C PRO A 572 -78.82 -24.70 -20.29
N ARG A 573 -79.01 -24.81 -21.55
CA ARG A 573 -80.17 -25.45 -22.12
C ARG A 573 -79.82 -26.88 -22.50
N THR A 574 -80.39 -27.79 -21.78
CA THR A 574 -80.45 -29.20 -22.13
C THR A 574 -81.15 -29.38 -23.48
N ALA A 575 -80.36 -29.44 -24.53
CA ALA A 575 -80.71 -30.03 -25.81
C ALA A 575 -79.77 -29.51 -26.88
N VAL A 576 -79.50 -30.32 -27.87
CA VAL A 576 -78.70 -30.12 -29.09
C VAL A 576 -78.65 -28.65 -29.52
N LEU A 577 -77.49 -27.99 -29.39
CA LEU A 577 -77.27 -26.65 -29.83
C LEU A 577 -77.53 -26.54 -31.35
N PRO A 578 -78.52 -25.72 -31.82
CA PRO A 578 -78.66 -25.48 -33.23
C PRO A 578 -77.37 -24.78 -33.76
N VAL A 579 -76.88 -25.27 -34.91
CA VAL A 579 -75.69 -24.68 -35.56
C VAL A 579 -76.13 -23.31 -36.08
N THR A 580 -75.99 -22.29 -35.24
CA THR A 580 -76.24 -20.89 -35.59
C THR A 580 -74.93 -20.13 -35.52
N PRO A 581 -74.75 -19.06 -36.26
CA PRO A 581 -73.52 -18.26 -36.22
C PRO A 581 -73.24 -17.70 -34.82
N ASP A 582 -74.26 -17.43 -34.01
CA ASP A 582 -74.14 -16.94 -32.65
C ASP A 582 -73.72 -18.04 -31.67
N ALA A 583 -74.14 -19.28 -31.88
CA ALA A 583 -73.70 -20.43 -31.12
C ALA A 583 -72.19 -20.72 -31.38
N LEU A 584 -71.76 -20.59 -32.64
CA LEU A 584 -70.35 -20.75 -33.01
C LEU A 584 -69.48 -19.63 -32.38
N ARG A 585 -69.94 -18.38 -32.35
CA ARG A 585 -69.23 -17.29 -31.68
C ARG A 585 -69.16 -17.54 -30.18
N ALA A 586 -70.22 -17.97 -29.55
CA ALA A 586 -70.24 -18.28 -28.12
C ALA A 586 -69.26 -19.44 -27.78
N LEU A 587 -69.19 -20.50 -28.61
CA LEU A 587 -68.21 -21.58 -28.47
C LEU A 587 -66.78 -21.09 -28.68
N GLY A 588 -66.55 -20.17 -29.64
CA GLY A 588 -65.25 -19.51 -29.82
C GLY A 588 -64.81 -18.74 -28.60
N GLN A 589 -65.70 -17.92 -28.04
CA GLN A 589 -65.40 -17.18 -26.80
C GLN A 589 -65.15 -18.09 -25.61
N LEU A 590 -65.88 -19.22 -25.47
CA LEU A 590 -65.60 -20.20 -24.45
C LEU A 590 -64.23 -20.86 -24.63
N ALA A 591 -63.94 -21.27 -25.86
CA ALA A 591 -62.64 -21.86 -26.17
C ALA A 591 -61.47 -20.91 -25.87
N GLU A 592 -61.63 -19.62 -26.18
CA GLU A 592 -60.66 -18.57 -25.83
C GLU A 592 -60.53 -18.41 -24.31
N ALA A 593 -61.64 -18.35 -23.56
CA ALA A 593 -61.65 -18.27 -22.10
C ALA A 593 -60.97 -19.46 -21.43
N VAL A 594 -61.27 -20.68 -21.94
CA VAL A 594 -60.63 -21.90 -21.45
C VAL A 594 -59.11 -21.90 -21.77
N ARG A 595 -58.73 -21.47 -22.98
CA ARG A 595 -57.32 -21.40 -23.36
C ARG A 595 -56.56 -20.36 -22.52
N ALA A 596 -57.13 -19.20 -22.29
CA ALA A 596 -56.54 -18.18 -21.40
C ALA A 596 -56.32 -18.70 -19.99
N ARG A 597 -57.35 -19.39 -19.45
CA ARG A 597 -57.23 -19.98 -18.10
C ARG A 597 -56.18 -21.08 -18.04
N LEU A 598 -56.08 -21.93 -19.06
CA LEU A 598 -55.02 -22.93 -19.15
C LEU A 598 -53.62 -22.32 -19.19
N GLN A 599 -53.47 -21.21 -19.93
CA GLN A 599 -52.19 -20.47 -19.98
C GLN A 599 -51.83 -19.87 -18.63
N GLU A 600 -52.80 -19.27 -17.91
CA GLU A 600 -52.60 -18.76 -16.54
C GLU A 600 -52.18 -19.87 -15.55
N VAL A 601 -52.84 -21.01 -15.59
CA VAL A 601 -52.54 -22.17 -14.72
C VAL A 601 -51.17 -22.74 -15.08
N ALA A 602 -50.83 -22.83 -16.38
CA ALA A 602 -49.52 -23.29 -16.82
C ALA A 602 -48.41 -22.34 -16.36
N ALA A 603 -48.60 -21.03 -16.50
CA ALA A 603 -47.67 -20.03 -16.00
C ALA A 603 -47.47 -20.10 -14.47
N ALA A 604 -48.55 -20.26 -13.74
CA ALA A 604 -48.52 -20.48 -12.30
C ALA A 604 -47.80 -21.79 -11.89
N GLY A 605 -48.01 -22.86 -12.64
CA GLY A 605 -47.32 -24.14 -12.48
C GLY A 605 -45.79 -23.99 -12.70
N ASN A 606 -45.39 -23.28 -13.75
CA ASN A 606 -43.97 -23.00 -14.03
C ASN A 606 -43.34 -22.16 -12.91
N ALA A 607 -44.06 -21.18 -12.35
CA ALA A 607 -43.56 -20.38 -11.23
C ALA A 607 -43.34 -21.22 -9.95
N VAL A 608 -44.25 -22.17 -9.67
CA VAL A 608 -44.05 -23.10 -8.56
C VAL A 608 -42.87 -24.03 -8.80
N GLN A 609 -42.72 -24.56 -10.02
CA GLN A 609 -41.62 -25.44 -10.39
C GLN A 609 -40.28 -24.72 -10.28
N ALA A 610 -40.20 -23.46 -10.74
CA ALA A 610 -39.02 -22.65 -10.59
C ALA A 610 -38.63 -22.46 -9.12
N ARG A 611 -39.63 -22.14 -8.26
CA ARG A 611 -39.42 -22.00 -6.82
C ARG A 611 -38.92 -23.26 -6.15
N VAL A 612 -39.47 -24.42 -6.49
CA VAL A 612 -39.01 -25.71 -5.99
C VAL A 612 -37.58 -25.99 -6.41
N SER A 613 -37.25 -25.71 -7.68
CA SER A 613 -35.88 -25.86 -8.19
C SER A 613 -34.87 -24.98 -7.46
N GLU A 614 -35.21 -23.70 -7.19
CA GLU A 614 -34.43 -22.80 -6.38
C GLU A 614 -34.21 -23.30 -4.95
N GLN A 615 -35.27 -23.80 -4.33
CA GLN A 615 -35.19 -24.36 -2.97
C GLN A 615 -34.32 -25.62 -2.92
N MET A 616 -34.39 -26.48 -3.92
CA MET A 616 -33.54 -27.67 -4.01
C MET A 616 -32.07 -27.30 -4.21
N ALA A 617 -31.78 -26.33 -5.09
CA ALA A 617 -30.42 -25.86 -5.31
C ALA A 617 -29.83 -25.23 -4.04
N GLU A 618 -30.64 -24.46 -3.31
CA GLU A 618 -30.24 -23.85 -2.05
C GLU A 618 -29.99 -24.89 -0.96
N MET A 619 -30.84 -25.88 -0.83
CA MET A 619 -30.63 -26.98 0.12
C MET A 619 -29.33 -27.75 -0.18
N GLN A 620 -29.04 -28.02 -1.47
CA GLN A 620 -27.82 -28.69 -1.87
C GLN A 620 -26.56 -27.78 -1.57
N ARG A 621 -26.68 -26.47 -1.69
CA ARG A 621 -25.62 -25.53 -1.32
C ARG A 621 -25.37 -25.58 0.19
N GLN A 622 -26.40 -25.49 0.99
CA GLN A 622 -26.34 -25.57 2.47
C GLN A 622 -25.72 -26.88 2.95
N LEU A 623 -26.10 -28.02 2.34
CA LEU A 623 -25.51 -29.31 2.66
C LEU A 623 -24.00 -29.33 2.39
N ARG A 624 -23.56 -28.77 1.26
CA ARG A 624 -22.10 -28.65 0.93
C ARG A 624 -21.38 -27.77 1.94
N GLU A 625 -21.92 -26.62 2.29
CA GLU A 625 -21.36 -25.73 3.31
C GLU A 625 -21.26 -26.38 4.68
N LEU A 626 -22.30 -27.14 5.09
CA LEU A 626 -22.28 -27.92 6.34
C LEU A 626 -21.19 -29.00 6.31
N GLN A 627 -21.02 -29.71 5.19
CA GLN A 627 -19.94 -30.70 5.03
C GLN A 627 -18.57 -30.05 5.16
N VAL A 628 -18.33 -28.92 4.48
CA VAL A 628 -17.07 -28.17 4.57
C VAL A 628 -16.85 -27.64 5.99
N ALA A 629 -17.88 -27.15 6.66
CA ALA A 629 -17.77 -26.69 8.05
C ALA A 629 -17.48 -27.85 9.00
N GLN A 630 -18.09 -29.04 8.78
CA GLN A 630 -17.80 -30.23 9.54
C GLN A 630 -16.40 -30.77 9.32
N GLU A 631 -15.90 -30.75 8.07
CA GLU A 631 -14.51 -31.09 7.74
C GLU A 631 -13.53 -30.11 8.39
N ARG A 632 -13.81 -28.81 8.37
CA ARG A 632 -13.01 -27.81 9.09
C ARG A 632 -13.02 -28.01 10.60
N ALA A 633 -14.18 -28.31 11.18
CA ALA A 633 -14.32 -28.57 12.62
C ALA A 633 -13.59 -29.85 13.05
N THR A 634 -13.55 -30.87 12.20
CA THR A 634 -12.80 -32.12 12.46
C THR A 634 -11.30 -31.96 12.20
N SER A 635 -10.91 -31.16 11.20
CA SER A 635 -9.48 -30.87 10.89
C SER A 635 -8.85 -29.92 11.90
N LEU A 636 -9.59 -28.98 12.44
CA LEU A 636 -9.22 -28.21 13.63
C LEU A 636 -9.35 -29.14 14.83
N GLU A 637 -8.38 -30.02 15.02
CA GLU A 637 -8.27 -30.86 16.21
C GLU A 637 -8.02 -29.99 17.45
N ALA A 638 -8.98 -29.09 17.73
CA ALA A 638 -8.93 -28.15 18.86
C ALA A 638 -8.60 -28.86 20.17
N ARG A 639 -9.06 -30.12 20.34
CA ARG A 639 -8.68 -30.97 21.49
C ARG A 639 -7.18 -31.27 21.50
N LYS A 640 -6.59 -31.65 20.37
CA LYS A 640 -5.15 -31.97 20.31
C LYS A 640 -4.28 -30.73 20.48
N VAL A 641 -4.72 -29.59 19.97
CA VAL A 641 -4.01 -28.30 20.17
C VAL A 641 -4.09 -27.91 21.65
N LEU A 642 -5.25 -27.97 22.29
CA LEU A 642 -5.40 -27.67 23.71
C LEU A 642 -4.60 -28.64 24.60
N GLU A 643 -4.59 -29.94 24.29
CA GLU A 643 -3.72 -30.89 25.00
C GLU A 643 -2.24 -30.60 24.80
N ARG A 644 -1.83 -30.14 23.62
CA ARG A 644 -0.44 -29.79 23.32
C ARG A 644 -0.02 -28.50 24.03
N VAL A 645 -0.88 -27.50 24.07
CA VAL A 645 -0.66 -26.27 24.86
C VAL A 645 -0.54 -26.61 26.35
N ARG A 646 -1.45 -27.44 26.88
CA ARG A 646 -1.40 -27.85 28.30
C ARG A 646 -0.12 -28.61 28.65
N ARG A 647 0.36 -29.51 27.78
CA ARG A 647 1.65 -30.20 27.97
C ARG A 647 2.84 -29.26 27.90
N LEU A 648 2.78 -28.22 27.04
CA LEU A 648 3.82 -27.18 26.96
C LEU A 648 3.83 -26.32 28.23
N GLU A 649 2.68 -25.95 28.76
CA GLU A 649 2.57 -25.23 30.04
C GLU A 649 3.10 -26.08 31.22
N GLU A 650 2.79 -27.39 31.27
CA GLU A 650 3.32 -28.32 32.27
C GLU A 650 4.85 -28.46 32.17
N THR A 651 5.39 -28.64 30.95
CA THR A 651 6.84 -28.71 30.72
C THR A 651 7.55 -27.41 31.02
N GLN A 652 6.92 -26.28 30.76
CA GLN A 652 7.45 -24.97 31.12
C GLN A 652 7.50 -24.79 32.65
N ALA A 653 6.43 -25.14 33.33
CA ALA A 653 6.38 -25.08 34.79
C ALA A 653 7.44 -26.00 35.45
N GLU A 654 7.59 -27.23 34.94
CA GLU A 654 8.66 -28.16 35.40
C GLU A 654 10.06 -27.64 35.14
N THR A 655 10.29 -27.01 33.98
CA THR A 655 11.55 -26.41 33.62
C THR A 655 11.89 -25.23 34.52
N MET A 656 10.93 -24.37 34.80
CA MET A 656 11.09 -23.26 35.75
C MET A 656 11.43 -23.78 37.17
N GLN A 657 10.71 -24.81 37.66
CA GLN A 657 11.04 -25.41 38.94
C GLN A 657 12.44 -26.01 38.99
N ARG A 658 12.91 -26.65 37.88
CA ARG A 658 14.29 -27.16 37.79
C ARG A 658 15.30 -26.02 37.80
N PHE A 659 15.02 -24.90 37.13
CA PHE A 659 15.87 -23.71 37.17
C PHE A 659 15.93 -23.12 38.59
N ASP A 660 14.80 -23.00 39.28
CA ASP A 660 14.76 -22.49 40.65
C ASP A 660 15.53 -23.41 41.61
N THR A 661 15.40 -24.74 41.50
CA THR A 661 16.16 -25.70 42.32
C THR A 661 17.65 -25.68 42.02
N LEU A 662 18.06 -25.57 40.74
CA LEU A 662 19.46 -25.41 40.35
C LEU A 662 20.04 -24.10 40.86
N LEU A 663 19.28 -23.02 40.78
CA LEU A 663 19.69 -21.71 41.26
C LEU A 663 19.84 -21.72 42.79
N GLN A 664 18.93 -22.41 43.50
CA GLN A 664 19.02 -22.59 44.95
C GLN A 664 20.22 -23.42 45.29
N GLN A 665 20.50 -24.54 44.61
CA GLN A 665 21.70 -25.36 44.82
C GLN A 665 22.98 -24.58 44.55
N LEU A 666 23.04 -23.79 43.47
CA LEU A 666 24.20 -22.94 43.19
C LEU A 666 24.37 -21.84 44.23
N MET A 667 23.28 -21.31 44.79
CA MET A 667 23.34 -20.36 45.88
C MET A 667 23.83 -21.02 47.20
N ASP A 668 23.42 -22.26 47.45
CA ASP A 668 23.81 -23.01 48.67
C ASP A 668 25.25 -23.54 48.56
N GLU A 669 25.73 -23.94 47.36
CA GLU A 669 27.12 -24.40 47.13
C GLU A 669 28.12 -23.25 47.02
N HIS A 670 27.67 -22.09 46.61
CA HIS A 670 28.49 -20.89 46.45
C HIS A 670 28.56 -20.14 47.80
N THR A 671 29.48 -20.52 48.66
CA THR A 671 29.95 -19.61 49.70
C THR A 671 30.55 -18.39 48.98
N PRO A 672 29.96 -17.19 49.14
CA PRO A 672 30.38 -16.04 48.35
C PRO A 672 31.77 -15.60 48.83
N GLN A 673 32.80 -16.10 48.17
CA GLN A 673 34.06 -15.38 48.16
C GLN A 673 33.81 -14.17 47.28
N LEU A 674 33.59 -13.03 47.92
CA LEU A 674 33.45 -11.76 47.24
C LEU A 674 34.54 -11.63 46.16
N SER A 675 34.15 -11.44 44.94
CA SER A 675 35.09 -11.20 43.84
C SER A 675 35.93 -9.97 44.13
N MET A 676 37.10 -9.88 43.53
CA MET A 676 38.00 -8.72 43.72
C MET A 676 37.29 -7.41 43.33
N TYR A 677 36.31 -7.45 42.42
CA TYR A 677 35.47 -6.32 41.99
C TYR A 677 34.41 -5.96 43.03
N GLU A 678 33.79 -6.95 43.67
CA GLU A 678 32.80 -6.75 44.72
C GLU A 678 33.49 -6.23 46.00
N ARG A 679 34.69 -6.72 46.36
CA ARG A 679 35.48 -6.12 47.46
C ARG A 679 35.81 -4.65 47.17
N ARG A 680 36.28 -4.30 45.98
CA ARG A 680 36.52 -2.92 45.59
C ARG A 680 35.24 -2.08 45.65
N TRP A 681 34.12 -2.63 45.22
CA TRP A 681 32.85 -1.96 45.26
C TRP A 681 32.36 -1.76 46.70
N PHE A 682 32.54 -2.73 47.57
CA PHE A 682 32.27 -2.56 49.00
C PHE A 682 33.22 -1.56 49.69
N ASP A 683 34.51 -1.56 49.35
CA ASP A 683 35.48 -0.58 49.79
C ASP A 683 35.11 0.83 49.32
N GLU A 684 34.61 0.98 48.12
CA GLU A 684 34.11 2.24 47.55
C GLU A 684 32.81 2.71 48.26
N LEU A 685 31.89 1.78 48.51
CA LEU A 685 30.67 2.04 49.28
C LEU A 685 30.99 2.45 50.73
N GLU A 686 31.96 1.80 51.38
CA GLU A 686 32.41 2.18 52.69
C GLU A 686 33.14 3.51 52.68
N ARG A 687 33.89 3.85 51.64
CA ARG A 687 34.50 5.15 51.43
C ARG A 687 33.43 6.23 51.27
N MET A 688 32.44 5.98 50.41
CA MET A 688 31.29 6.85 50.20
C MET A 688 30.49 6.99 51.50
N ALA A 689 30.25 5.92 52.26
CA ALA A 689 29.55 5.97 53.55
C ALA A 689 30.33 6.79 54.58
N ARG A 690 31.68 6.72 54.59
CA ARG A 690 32.52 7.57 55.42
C ARG A 690 32.55 9.02 54.96
N GLU A 691 32.53 9.28 53.67
CA GLU A 691 32.46 10.62 53.09
C GLU A 691 31.06 11.27 53.32
N PHE A 692 29.99 10.45 53.17
CA PHE A 692 28.60 10.87 53.41
C PHE A 692 28.12 10.71 54.86
N GLY A 693 28.83 9.94 55.70
CA GLY A 693 28.50 9.62 57.09
C GLY A 693 28.87 10.72 58.11
N ALA A 694 29.16 11.92 57.65
CA ALA A 694 29.15 13.11 58.51
C ALA A 694 27.69 13.56 58.77
N PRO A 695 27.38 14.15 59.94
CA PRO A 695 26.05 14.20 60.53
C PRO A 695 24.96 14.64 59.58
N GLU A 696 23.77 14.06 59.72
CA GLU A 696 22.56 14.20 58.91
C GLU A 696 22.27 15.64 58.42
N SER A 697 22.67 16.64 59.17
CA SER A 697 22.53 18.06 58.84
C SER A 697 23.38 18.52 57.63
N ARG A 698 24.52 17.86 57.37
CA ARG A 698 25.42 18.21 56.25
C ARG A 698 24.95 17.60 54.95
N ALA A 699 24.41 16.39 55.00
CA ALA A 699 23.84 15.69 53.84
C ALA A 699 22.51 16.34 53.40
N GLU A 700 21.69 16.82 54.38
CA GLU A 700 20.49 17.58 54.09
C GLU A 700 20.80 18.98 53.52
N ALA A 701 21.81 19.67 54.02
CA ALA A 701 22.24 20.95 53.48
C ALA A 701 22.83 20.82 52.03
N GLN A 702 23.53 19.73 51.75
CA GLN A 702 24.00 19.43 50.37
C GLN A 702 22.84 19.04 49.47
N ARG A 703 21.90 18.23 49.91
CA ARG A 703 20.67 17.91 49.20
C ARG A 703 19.86 19.16 48.87
N GLN A 704 19.68 20.07 49.81
CA GLN A 704 19.00 21.36 49.60
C GLN A 704 19.75 22.24 48.59
N LYS A 705 21.10 22.31 48.68
CA LYS A 705 21.92 23.03 47.69
C LYS A 705 21.80 22.45 46.30
N LEU A 706 21.85 21.12 46.13
CA LEU A 706 21.68 20.44 44.86
C LEU A 706 20.26 20.59 44.32
N ALA A 707 19.24 20.53 45.19
CA ALA A 707 17.85 20.76 44.82
C ALA A 707 17.65 22.21 44.33
N HIS A 708 18.24 23.18 45.04
CA HIS A 708 18.20 24.57 44.60
C HIS A 708 18.94 24.81 43.29
N GLN A 709 20.11 24.19 43.08
CA GLN A 709 20.84 24.25 41.80
C GLN A 709 20.04 23.61 40.68
N LEU A 710 19.33 22.51 40.92
CA LEU A 710 18.43 21.86 39.99
C LEU A 710 17.22 22.73 39.65
N GLU A 711 16.64 23.41 40.59
CA GLU A 711 15.55 24.37 40.34
C GLU A 711 16.01 25.58 39.52
N VAL A 712 17.21 26.10 39.75
CA VAL A 712 17.78 27.20 38.98
C VAL A 712 18.17 26.77 37.55
N LEU A 713 18.64 25.54 37.38
CA LEU A 713 19.02 24.98 36.06
C LEU A 713 17.84 24.44 35.27
N ARG A 714 16.74 24.05 35.96
CA ARG A 714 15.55 23.50 35.32
C ARG A 714 14.96 24.36 34.21
N PRO A 715 14.76 25.70 34.40
CA PRO A 715 14.27 26.55 33.31
C PRO A 715 15.30 26.70 32.18
N GLN A 716 16.60 26.65 32.46
CA GLN A 716 17.64 26.71 31.45
C GLN A 716 17.73 25.40 30.64
N LEU A 717 17.56 24.26 31.29
CA LEU A 717 17.50 22.95 30.63
C LEU A 717 16.21 22.79 29.83
N GLN A 718 15.09 23.30 30.37
CA GLN A 718 13.83 23.33 29.65
C GLN A 718 13.88 24.27 28.43
N ALA A 719 14.49 25.45 28.57
CA ALA A 719 14.73 26.38 27.47
C ALA A 719 15.68 25.78 26.41
N ARG A 720 16.74 25.07 26.81
CA ARG A 720 17.63 24.36 25.92
C ARG A 720 16.97 23.14 25.27
N ALA A 721 16.12 22.40 25.99
CA ALA A 721 15.33 21.31 25.45
C ALA A 721 14.29 21.83 24.45
N ALA A 722 13.63 22.96 24.78
CA ALA A 722 12.71 23.62 23.85
C ALA A 722 13.44 24.20 22.62
N GLN A 723 14.65 24.75 22.79
CA GLN A 723 15.49 25.17 21.65
C GLN A 723 15.97 23.99 20.81
N ARG A 724 16.32 22.85 21.40
CA ARG A 724 16.67 21.62 20.68
C ARG A 724 15.46 20.98 20.00
N ALA A 725 14.28 21.08 20.59
CA ALA A 725 13.03 20.61 19.98
C ALA A 725 12.56 21.51 18.81
N SER A 726 13.04 22.76 18.75
CA SER A 726 12.76 23.68 17.65
C SER A 726 13.83 23.68 16.54
N GLU A 727 14.91 22.92 16.70
CA GLU A 727 15.89 22.73 15.62
C GLU A 727 15.50 21.51 14.77
N PRO A 728 15.09 21.69 13.51
CA PRO A 728 14.84 20.57 12.61
C PRO A 728 16.17 19.88 12.30
N GLY A 729 16.30 18.66 12.75
CA GLY A 729 17.50 17.85 12.56
C GLY A 729 18.26 17.47 13.82
N ALA A 730 17.73 17.80 15.02
CA ALA A 730 18.41 17.51 16.27
C ALA A 730 18.21 16.09 16.80
N SER A 731 17.25 15.32 16.29
CA SER A 731 17.19 13.89 16.58
C SER A 731 17.61 13.10 15.33
N ALA A 732 18.84 12.64 15.35
CA ALA A 732 19.31 11.65 14.36
C ALA A 732 18.63 10.28 14.53
N LEU A 733 17.67 10.17 15.44
CA LEU A 733 16.98 8.95 15.81
C LEU A 733 15.58 8.95 15.18
N GLY A 734 15.29 7.90 14.43
CA GLY A 734 13.99 7.67 13.87
C GLY A 734 12.92 7.30 14.92
N THR A 735 11.65 7.26 14.50
CA THR A 735 10.53 6.96 15.39
C THR A 735 10.66 5.62 16.10
N ARG A 736 11.17 4.59 15.39
CA ARG A 736 11.47 3.27 15.97
C ARG A 736 12.62 3.32 16.97
N GLN A 737 13.66 4.08 16.66
CA GLN A 737 14.80 4.23 17.55
C GLN A 737 14.42 5.01 18.81
N LEU A 738 13.56 6.04 18.68
CA LEU A 738 13.01 6.77 19.81
C LEU A 738 12.15 5.85 20.70
N ALA A 739 11.28 5.04 20.11
CA ALA A 739 10.47 4.06 20.85
C ALA A 739 11.35 3.03 21.57
N ARG A 740 12.44 2.57 20.93
CA ARG A 740 13.42 1.66 21.53
C ARG A 740 14.18 2.31 22.70
N VAL A 741 14.59 3.58 22.53
CA VAL A 741 15.23 4.34 23.62
C VAL A 741 14.25 4.55 24.77
N GLU A 742 12.99 4.87 24.50
CA GLU A 742 11.93 5.01 25.51
C GLU A 742 11.67 3.68 26.23
N SER A 743 11.63 2.55 25.52
CA SER A 743 11.50 1.20 26.09
C SER A 743 12.69 0.89 27.01
N VAL A 744 13.92 1.07 26.54
CA VAL A 744 15.14 0.83 27.33
C VAL A 744 15.18 1.74 28.55
N LEU A 745 14.82 3.02 28.42
CA LEU A 745 14.75 3.94 29.56
C LEU A 745 13.65 3.54 30.56
N ALA A 746 12.53 3.01 30.09
CA ALA A 746 11.49 2.48 30.95
C ALA A 746 11.94 1.23 31.71
N GLU A 747 12.66 0.30 31.03
CA GLU A 747 13.25 -0.87 31.64
C GLU A 747 14.34 -0.50 32.67
N GLU A 748 15.23 0.44 32.32
CA GLU A 748 16.23 0.93 33.26
C GLU A 748 15.58 1.63 34.48
N ALA A 749 14.52 2.41 34.26
CA ALA A 749 13.77 3.00 35.35
C ALA A 749 13.13 1.95 36.27
N GLN A 750 12.63 0.86 35.70
CA GLN A 750 12.05 -0.25 36.44
C GLN A 750 13.12 -1.01 37.22
N LEU A 751 14.27 -1.28 36.59
CA LEU A 751 15.44 -1.90 37.26
C LEU A 751 15.98 -1.03 38.40
N LEU A 752 16.05 0.27 38.20
CA LEU A 752 16.43 1.23 39.25
C LEU A 752 15.42 1.23 40.40
N ALA A 753 14.13 1.15 40.09
CA ALA A 753 13.10 1.06 41.15
C ALA A 753 13.21 -0.26 41.92
N GLN A 754 13.45 -1.37 41.26
CA GLN A 754 13.69 -2.67 41.89
C GLN A 754 14.97 -2.68 42.70
N ALA A 755 16.06 -2.10 42.21
CA ALA A 755 17.31 -1.95 42.94
C ALA A 755 17.13 -1.11 44.19
N ARG A 756 16.41 0.01 44.11
CA ARG A 756 16.05 0.85 45.26
C ARG A 756 15.24 0.09 46.31
N ALA A 757 14.21 -0.66 45.84
CA ALA A 757 13.41 -1.46 46.78
C ALA A 757 14.24 -2.56 47.45
N LYS A 758 15.21 -3.15 46.73
CA LYS A 758 16.12 -4.17 47.26
C LYS A 758 17.10 -3.60 48.26
N VAL A 759 17.65 -2.41 47.98
CA VAL A 759 18.51 -1.67 48.94
C VAL A 759 17.74 -1.28 50.18
N GLN A 760 16.51 -0.80 50.07
CA GLN A 760 15.66 -0.50 51.21
C GLN A 760 15.35 -1.72 52.07
N ARG A 761 15.07 -2.89 51.43
CA ARG A 761 14.88 -4.14 52.18
C ARG A 761 16.14 -4.58 52.90
N LEU A 762 17.31 -4.47 52.25
CA LEU A 762 18.59 -4.77 52.87
C LEU A 762 18.92 -3.82 54.03
N GLN A 763 18.65 -2.55 53.87
CA GLN A 763 18.77 -1.58 54.96
C GLN A 763 17.85 -1.91 56.14
N GLN A 764 16.58 -2.22 55.87
CA GLN A 764 15.63 -2.63 56.92
C GLN A 764 16.07 -3.97 57.60
N ALA A 765 16.62 -4.91 56.82
CA ALA A 765 17.17 -6.17 57.39
C ALA A 765 18.45 -5.95 58.24
N MET A 766 19.26 -4.99 57.89
CA MET A 766 20.42 -4.57 58.70
C MET A 766 20.01 -3.89 60.00
N TYR A 767 19.02 -2.97 59.91
CA TYR A 767 18.51 -2.32 61.16
C TYR A 767 17.72 -3.28 62.06
N ALA A 768 17.17 -4.39 61.53
CA ALA A 768 16.50 -5.41 62.32
C ALA A 768 17.46 -6.41 62.98
N ARG A 769 18.76 -6.40 62.64
CA ARG A 769 19.82 -7.23 63.20
C ARG A 769 20.79 -6.49 64.13
N SER A 770 20.73 -5.16 64.19
CA SER A 770 21.35 -4.33 65.16
C SER A 770 20.34 -3.99 66.33
#